data_a5f0ddd2343d8f45073d9a9db8c2133d
#
_entry.id   a5f0ddd2343d8f45073d9a9db8c2133d
#
_cell.length_a   1.000
_cell.length_b   1.000
_cell.length_c   1.000
_cell.angle_alpha   90.00
_cell.angle_beta   90.00
_cell.angle_gamma   90.00
#
_symmetry.space_group_name_H-M   'P 1'
#
loop_
_entity.id
_entity.type
_entity.pdbx_description
1 polymer ?
#
loop_
_entity_poly.entity_id
_entity_poly.type
_entity_poly.pdbx_seq_one_letter_code
_entity_poly.pdbx_strand_id
1 'polypeptide(L)'
;MADLDADSLNESAENTQEDQIQNDQLEDAQLDDTLAPEHYDASDLRVLEGLEAVRIRPGMYIGSTGPRGLHHLVYEIVDNSVDEALAGYASHIEVTILPDGGVRVVDDGRGIPVDEVPGEGVSGVETVMTKLHAGGKFGGGGYAVSGGLHGVGISVVNALSTRVDIEVRRQGFHWTQTYIDQKPTARLAKGEPMGEDESTGTSVTFWADGAIFETTTYDFEALRNRFQQMAFLNKGLKLSLTDLREPDQAGDEVAGESDDNAEPKHQTVTYQYNDGIKDYVDYLVKSRKATPVEPDVIDFEAEDLKIGISAEIAMQWTTAYSEAVHTFANTISTTEGGTHEEGFRAALTSLVNRYAREKNILKDKDENLSGDDVREGLTAVVSVKLTTPQFEGQTKTKLGNSEAKTFVQRVMTDKLGDWFDSHPSEAKNIIQKAIEASRARLAAKKARENTRRKSIFESAGMPDKLKDCQSNNPEECELFIVEGDSAGGSAIQGRNPITQAILPLRGKILNTERASLDRMMKSETIESLITAVGGGYGEDFDLNKVRYHKVIIMADADVDGAHIATLNLTLFFRYMRPMITAGYVYVAMPPLYRLKWTKGAHDFVYTDAERDRVLAEGKSAGRQLPKGEGIQRYKGLGEMSYQELWETTMDPDHRILKQVQIEDAAAADETFSMLMGDEVEPRRLFIQRNARNVSWIDA
;
A
#
# COMPACT_ATOMS: atom_id res chain seq x y z
N MET A 1 -33.06 80.73 -11.65
CA MET A 1 -32.73 81.57 -10.50
C MET A 1 -33.21 80.80 -9.30
N ALA A 2 -32.29 80.06 -8.79
CA ALA A 2 -31.58 80.27 -7.50
C ALA A 2 -32.41 79.72 -6.36
N ASP A 3 -32.07 78.62 -5.83
CA ASP A 3 -31.18 78.33 -4.69
C ASP A 3 -31.73 78.68 -3.32
N LEU A 4 -31.48 77.74 -2.37
CA LEU A 4 -31.64 77.74 -0.93
C LEU A 4 -33.00 77.15 -0.44
N ASP A 5 -33.07 76.11 0.41
CA ASP A 5 -32.22 75.59 1.47
C ASP A 5 -32.52 74.12 1.68
N ALA A 6 -31.51 73.29 1.74
CA ALA A 6 -31.57 71.91 2.13
C ALA A 6 -30.55 71.70 3.27
N ASP A 7 -30.95 72.07 4.50
CA ASP A 7 -30.02 71.87 5.63
C ASP A 7 -30.70 71.64 6.99
N SER A 8 -31.85 70.98 7.01
CA SER A 8 -32.49 70.65 8.32
C SER A 8 -33.18 69.28 8.39
N LEU A 9 -32.85 68.36 7.49
CA LEU A 9 -33.39 66.98 7.54
C LEU A 9 -32.35 65.84 7.59
N ASN A 10 -31.09 66.19 7.90
CA ASN A 10 -30.00 65.18 7.86
C ASN A 10 -29.48 64.74 9.22
N GLU A 11 -30.02 65.23 10.37
CA GLU A 11 -29.54 64.83 11.68
C GLU A 11 -30.37 63.71 12.36
N SER A 12 -31.50 63.27 11.78
CA SER A 12 -32.29 62.17 12.38
C SER A 12 -32.20 60.85 11.61
N ALA A 13 -31.42 60.80 10.50
CA ALA A 13 -31.24 59.59 9.70
C ALA A 13 -29.87 58.91 9.94
N GLU A 14 -28.90 59.62 10.49
CA GLU A 14 -27.54 59.03 10.75
C GLU A 14 -27.48 58.18 12.02
N ASN A 15 -28.35 58.44 13.03
CA ASN A 15 -28.36 57.65 14.27
C ASN A 15 -29.09 56.30 14.18
N THR A 16 -29.78 56.01 13.06
CA THR A 16 -30.46 54.70 12.87
C THR A 16 -29.71 53.77 11.92
N GLN A 17 -28.66 54.27 11.23
CA GLN A 17 -27.80 53.47 10.38
C GLN A 17 -26.54 52.94 11.10
N GLU A 18 -26.04 53.65 12.08
CA GLU A 18 -24.89 53.17 12.88
C GLU A 18 -25.24 52.02 13.82
N ASP A 19 -26.46 51.95 14.36
CA ASP A 19 -26.93 50.82 15.20
C ASP A 19 -27.32 49.58 14.41
N GLN A 20 -27.61 49.67 13.10
CA GLN A 20 -27.80 48.51 12.22
C GLN A 20 -26.51 47.96 11.65
N ILE A 21 -25.50 48.81 11.43
CA ILE A 21 -24.17 48.41 10.94
C ILE A 21 -23.34 47.69 12.02
N GLN A 22 -23.60 48.01 13.32
CA GLN A 22 -22.95 47.32 14.45
C GLN A 22 -23.57 45.95 14.77
N ASN A 23 -24.83 45.70 14.45
CA ASN A 23 -25.43 44.38 14.63
C ASN A 23 -25.15 43.41 13.47
N ASP A 24 -25.05 43.92 12.22
CA ASP A 24 -24.66 43.07 11.07
C ASP A 24 -23.17 42.70 11.09
N GLN A 25 -22.31 43.44 11.81
CA GLN A 25 -20.89 43.08 11.95
C GLN A 25 -20.61 42.06 13.08
N LEU A 26 -21.61 41.70 13.88
CA LEU A 26 -21.45 40.67 14.94
C LEU A 26 -22.03 39.30 14.55
N GLU A 27 -22.84 39.20 13.48
CA GLU A 27 -23.29 37.90 12.93
C GLU A 27 -22.42 37.37 11.78
N ASP A 28 -21.63 38.21 11.09
CA ASP A 28 -20.70 37.77 10.04
C ASP A 28 -19.30 37.36 10.53
N ALA A 29 -19.02 37.43 11.83
CA ALA A 29 -17.71 37.10 12.40
C ALA A 29 -17.51 35.61 12.74
N GLN A 30 -18.40 34.68 12.30
CA GLN A 30 -18.28 33.26 12.58
C GLN A 30 -18.31 32.33 11.35
N LEU A 31 -18.20 32.87 10.12
CA LEU A 31 -18.28 32.07 8.91
C LEU A 31 -17.21 32.36 7.86
N ASP A 32 -16.03 32.88 8.23
CA ASP A 32 -14.99 33.17 7.25
C ASP A 32 -13.58 32.74 7.68
N ASP A 33 -13.41 31.43 7.90
CA ASP A 33 -12.09 30.85 8.18
C ASP A 33 -11.56 29.98 7.02
N THR A 34 -12.02 30.22 5.78
CA THR A 34 -11.58 29.47 4.58
C THR A 34 -11.26 30.32 3.36
N LEU A 35 -11.18 31.64 3.47
CA LEU A 35 -10.70 32.47 2.35
C LEU A 35 -9.20 32.67 2.44
N ALA A 36 -8.48 32.32 1.35
CA ALA A 36 -7.07 32.63 1.21
C ALA A 36 -6.86 34.15 1.44
N PRO A 37 -5.81 34.57 2.18
CA PRO A 37 -5.56 35.97 2.43
C PRO A 37 -5.49 36.76 1.12
N GLU A 38 -6.19 37.86 1.02
CA GLU A 38 -6.26 38.74 -0.17
C GLU A 38 -4.89 39.31 -0.59
N HIS A 39 -3.88 39.21 0.26
CA HIS A 39 -2.49 39.58 -0.02
C HIS A 39 -1.54 38.45 0.33
N TYR A 40 -0.95 37.85 -0.72
CA TYR A 40 0.19 36.96 -0.60
C TYR A 40 1.46 37.73 -1.02
N ASP A 41 2.35 37.99 -0.06
CA ASP A 41 3.59 38.71 -0.32
C ASP A 41 4.83 37.99 0.27
N ALA A 42 6.00 38.59 0.11
CA ALA A 42 7.26 37.96 0.54
C ALA A 42 7.34 37.74 2.06
N SER A 43 6.49 38.37 2.88
CA SER A 43 6.45 38.16 4.33
C SER A 43 5.71 36.86 4.70
N ASP A 44 4.91 36.32 3.78
CA ASP A 44 4.21 35.02 3.95
C ASP A 44 5.11 33.84 3.60
N LEU A 45 6.29 34.10 2.98
CA LEU A 45 7.26 33.06 2.68
C LEU A 45 8.04 32.65 3.93
N ARG A 46 7.76 31.45 4.42
CA ARG A 46 8.50 30.86 5.57
C ARG A 46 9.53 29.87 5.04
N VAL A 47 10.81 30.15 5.29
CA VAL A 47 11.90 29.21 5.03
C VAL A 47 12.03 28.29 6.24
N LEU A 48 11.83 27.00 6.04
CA LEU A 48 12.03 25.97 7.04
C LEU A 48 13.41 25.35 6.84
N GLU A 49 14.23 25.32 7.87
CA GLU A 49 15.59 24.77 7.81
C GLU A 49 15.71 23.52 8.69
N GLY A 50 16.50 22.55 8.22
CA GLY A 50 16.87 21.36 8.98
C GLY A 50 15.69 20.46 9.37
N LEU A 51 15.73 19.95 10.59
CA LEU A 51 14.77 18.96 11.12
C LEU A 51 13.37 19.56 11.39
N GLU A 52 13.25 20.87 11.52
CA GLU A 52 11.95 21.54 11.69
C GLU A 52 11.04 21.32 10.47
N ALA A 53 11.61 21.35 9.25
CA ALA A 53 10.86 21.09 8.04
C ALA A 53 10.20 19.69 8.03
N VAL A 54 10.90 18.68 8.58
CA VAL A 54 10.39 17.32 8.71
C VAL A 54 9.20 17.26 9.67
N ARG A 55 9.28 17.94 10.80
CA ARG A 55 8.20 17.94 11.81
C ARG A 55 6.93 18.65 11.34
N ILE A 56 7.08 19.74 10.59
CA ILE A 56 5.94 20.50 10.06
C ILE A 56 5.24 19.74 8.92
N ARG A 57 6.00 19.00 8.10
CA ARG A 57 5.46 18.25 6.97
C ARG A 57 5.99 16.81 6.92
N PRO A 58 5.70 15.98 7.94
CA PRO A 58 6.22 14.61 8.03
C PRO A 58 5.81 13.75 6.83
N GLY A 59 4.59 13.94 6.31
CA GLY A 59 4.09 13.22 5.14
C GLY A 59 4.95 13.31 3.89
N MET A 60 5.75 14.39 3.74
CA MET A 60 6.70 14.52 2.61
C MET A 60 7.88 13.55 2.71
N TYR A 61 8.21 13.06 3.92
CA TYR A 61 9.37 12.20 4.18
C TYR A 61 8.98 10.74 4.44
N ILE A 62 7.87 10.52 5.16
CA ILE A 62 7.41 9.19 5.56
C ILE A 62 6.03 8.79 4.97
N GLY A 63 5.47 9.63 4.10
CA GLY A 63 4.23 9.37 3.38
C GLY A 63 2.95 9.62 4.18
N SER A 64 2.90 9.34 5.48
CA SER A 64 1.75 9.57 6.36
C SER A 64 2.16 9.65 7.83
N THR A 65 1.26 10.08 8.71
CA THR A 65 1.44 10.05 10.18
C THR A 65 0.64 8.92 10.85
N GLY A 66 -0.05 8.11 10.07
CA GLY A 66 -0.73 6.90 10.54
C GLY A 66 0.23 5.72 10.76
N PRO A 67 -0.30 4.50 11.00
CA PRO A 67 0.49 3.29 11.26
C PRO A 67 1.59 3.02 10.24
N ARG A 68 1.34 3.30 8.95
CA ARG A 68 2.32 3.12 7.87
C ARG A 68 3.55 4.01 8.07
N GLY A 69 3.34 5.30 8.34
CA GLY A 69 4.45 6.24 8.57
C GLY A 69 5.21 5.90 9.86
N LEU A 70 4.52 5.38 10.88
CA LEU A 70 5.17 4.89 12.10
C LEU A 70 6.14 3.74 11.79
N HIS A 71 5.70 2.71 11.05
CA HIS A 71 6.56 1.59 10.65
C HIS A 71 7.71 2.03 9.74
N HIS A 72 7.52 3.08 8.94
CA HIS A 72 8.56 3.62 8.07
C HIS A 72 9.80 4.10 8.87
N LEU A 73 9.63 4.59 10.09
CA LEU A 73 10.77 4.93 10.96
C LEU A 73 11.67 3.71 11.24
N VAL A 74 11.07 2.54 11.47
CA VAL A 74 11.81 1.29 11.67
C VAL A 74 12.54 0.91 10.39
N TYR A 75 11.85 1.00 9.25
CA TYR A 75 12.44 0.64 7.95
C TYR A 75 13.64 1.52 7.60
N GLU A 76 13.61 2.82 7.88
CA GLU A 76 14.72 3.73 7.61
C GLU A 76 16.00 3.37 8.40
N ILE A 77 15.86 2.91 9.64
CA ILE A 77 17.02 2.44 10.43
C ILE A 77 17.50 1.08 9.93
N VAL A 78 16.58 0.13 9.68
CA VAL A 78 16.93 -1.22 9.17
C VAL A 78 17.56 -1.13 7.78
N ASP A 79 17.10 -0.27 6.90
CA ASP A 79 17.68 -0.06 5.57
C ASP A 79 19.14 0.43 5.64
N ASN A 80 19.50 1.23 6.65
CA ASN A 80 20.90 1.61 6.86
C ASN A 80 21.77 0.41 7.24
N SER A 81 21.25 -0.50 8.07
CA SER A 81 21.93 -1.74 8.44
C SER A 81 21.99 -2.72 7.26
N VAL A 82 20.96 -2.78 6.42
CA VAL A 82 20.97 -3.55 5.15
C VAL A 82 22.00 -2.99 4.17
N ASP A 83 22.19 -1.67 4.10
CA ASP A 83 23.25 -1.08 3.27
C ASP A 83 24.65 -1.52 3.72
N GLU A 84 24.89 -1.70 5.03
CA GLU A 84 26.13 -2.33 5.55
C GLU A 84 26.24 -3.78 5.11
N ALA A 85 25.12 -4.54 5.08
CA ALA A 85 25.12 -5.92 4.60
C ALA A 85 25.38 -6.01 3.09
N LEU A 86 24.77 -5.13 2.29
CA LEU A 86 25.01 -5.02 0.84
C LEU A 86 26.46 -4.65 0.53
N ALA A 87 27.10 -3.86 1.39
CA ALA A 87 28.52 -3.54 1.31
C ALA A 87 29.44 -4.66 1.83
N GLY A 88 28.88 -5.76 2.34
CA GLY A 88 29.60 -6.94 2.82
C GLY A 88 30.18 -6.81 4.23
N TYR A 89 29.71 -5.85 5.03
CA TYR A 89 30.22 -5.59 6.37
C TYR A 89 29.29 -6.02 7.50
N ALA A 90 27.99 -6.17 7.25
CA ALA A 90 27.05 -6.70 8.24
C ALA A 90 26.53 -8.08 7.82
N SER A 91 26.31 -8.93 8.80
CA SER A 91 25.77 -10.28 8.62
C SER A 91 24.52 -10.54 9.48
N HIS A 92 24.30 -9.73 10.50
CA HIS A 92 23.17 -9.87 11.42
C HIS A 92 22.56 -8.52 11.77
N ILE A 93 21.25 -8.44 11.71
CA ILE A 93 20.43 -7.29 12.13
C ILE A 93 19.42 -7.78 13.16
N GLU A 94 19.36 -7.13 14.31
CA GLU A 94 18.41 -7.42 15.38
C GLU A 94 17.49 -6.22 15.60
N VAL A 95 16.18 -6.46 15.54
CA VAL A 95 15.16 -5.46 15.83
C VAL A 95 14.36 -5.88 17.06
N THR A 96 14.22 -4.99 18.02
CA THR A 96 13.50 -5.26 19.27
C THR A 96 12.46 -4.16 19.52
N ILE A 97 11.20 -4.55 19.66
CA ILE A 97 10.14 -3.68 20.18
C ILE A 97 10.21 -3.76 21.70
N LEU A 98 10.45 -2.61 22.34
CA LEU A 98 10.64 -2.51 23.78
C LEU A 98 9.31 -2.41 24.53
N PRO A 99 9.27 -2.78 25.84
CA PRO A 99 8.04 -2.69 26.64
C PRO A 99 7.46 -1.28 26.76
N ASP A 100 8.31 -0.27 26.67
CA ASP A 100 7.93 1.15 26.76
C ASP A 100 7.54 1.79 25.40
N GLY A 101 7.39 0.97 24.36
CA GLY A 101 7.01 1.39 23.01
C GLY A 101 8.16 1.91 22.15
N GLY A 102 9.41 1.89 22.65
CA GLY A 102 10.59 2.18 21.84
C GLY A 102 10.92 1.03 20.89
N VAL A 103 11.71 1.32 19.84
CA VAL A 103 12.27 0.30 18.94
C VAL A 103 13.79 0.42 18.92
N ARG A 104 14.46 -0.71 19.11
CA ARG A 104 15.92 -0.83 19.03
C ARG A 104 16.32 -1.66 17.82
N VAL A 105 17.21 -1.11 17.01
CA VAL A 105 17.84 -1.80 15.87
C VAL A 105 19.33 -1.89 16.10
N VAL A 106 19.89 -3.08 15.96
CA VAL A 106 21.32 -3.36 16.17
C VAL A 106 21.86 -4.08 14.94
N ASP A 107 23.02 -3.64 14.43
CA ASP A 107 23.77 -4.35 13.39
C ASP A 107 25.21 -4.67 13.84
N ASP A 108 25.83 -5.59 13.11
CA ASP A 108 27.23 -5.97 13.26
C ASP A 108 28.13 -5.37 12.15
N GLY A 109 27.71 -4.24 11.55
CA GLY A 109 28.41 -3.55 10.49
C GLY A 109 29.67 -2.78 10.98
N ARG A 110 30.16 -1.85 10.15
CA ARG A 110 31.37 -1.04 10.46
C ARG A 110 31.15 -0.04 11.59
N GLY A 111 29.89 0.28 11.93
CA GLY A 111 29.52 1.40 12.79
C GLY A 111 29.62 2.76 12.08
N ILE A 112 28.76 3.70 12.45
CA ILE A 112 28.78 5.07 11.93
C ILE A 112 30.14 5.73 12.28
N PRO A 113 30.74 6.56 11.38
CA PRO A 113 31.98 7.27 11.69
C PRO A 113 31.87 8.14 12.94
N VAL A 114 32.78 7.96 13.87
CA VAL A 114 32.82 8.68 15.17
C VAL A 114 33.75 9.89 15.15
N ASP A 115 34.58 9.99 14.12
CA ASP A 115 35.52 11.10 13.94
C ASP A 115 34.76 12.39 13.62
N GLU A 116 35.42 13.53 13.87
CA GLU A 116 34.89 14.85 13.54
C GLU A 116 34.84 15.04 12.00
N VAL A 117 33.68 15.50 11.50
CA VAL A 117 33.51 15.75 10.07
C VAL A 117 34.21 17.08 9.72
N PRO A 118 35.11 17.09 8.72
CA PRO A 118 35.82 18.29 8.32
C PRO A 118 34.84 19.44 7.94
N GLY A 119 35.00 20.57 8.60
CA GLY A 119 34.18 21.77 8.38
C GLY A 119 32.87 21.83 9.18
N GLU A 120 32.45 20.74 9.84
CA GLU A 120 31.20 20.69 10.61
C GLU A 120 31.43 20.89 12.12
N GLY A 121 32.61 20.55 12.64
CA GLY A 121 32.99 20.68 14.04
C GLY A 121 32.26 19.72 15.00
N VAL A 122 31.59 18.73 14.44
CA VAL A 122 30.86 17.68 15.18
C VAL A 122 31.19 16.29 14.59
N SER A 123 30.88 15.22 15.33
CA SER A 123 31.15 13.85 14.90
C SER A 123 30.29 13.46 13.69
N GLY A 124 30.71 12.40 12.96
CA GLY A 124 29.91 11.78 11.91
C GLY A 124 28.54 11.35 12.41
N VAL A 125 28.49 10.77 13.63
CA VAL A 125 27.23 10.40 14.31
C VAL A 125 26.30 11.62 14.44
N GLU A 126 26.78 12.72 15.01
CA GLU A 126 25.98 13.92 15.22
C GLU A 126 25.56 14.55 13.88
N THR A 127 26.44 14.51 12.89
CA THR A 127 26.16 15.04 11.55
C THR A 127 24.97 14.31 10.89
N VAL A 128 24.98 12.96 10.85
CA VAL A 128 23.92 12.19 10.21
C VAL A 128 22.60 12.24 10.97
N MET A 129 22.66 12.46 12.29
CA MET A 129 21.47 12.56 13.13
C MET A 129 20.79 13.94 13.04
N THR A 130 21.53 15.01 12.78
CA THR A 130 21.02 16.39 12.88
C THR A 130 20.92 17.12 11.56
N LYS A 131 21.57 16.63 10.50
CA LYS A 131 21.58 17.29 9.18
C LYS A 131 20.89 16.45 8.14
N LEU A 132 20.00 17.08 7.37
CA LEU A 132 19.42 16.48 6.18
C LEU A 132 20.49 16.43 5.07
N HIS A 133 20.38 15.41 4.20
CA HIS A 133 21.32 15.20 3.08
C HIS A 133 22.77 15.02 3.53
N ALA A 134 22.98 14.41 4.70
CA ALA A 134 24.30 14.05 5.21
C ALA A 134 24.47 12.54 5.19
N GLY A 135 25.63 12.05 4.74
CA GLY A 135 25.96 10.63 4.77
C GLY A 135 27.04 10.21 3.78
N GLY A 136 27.64 9.05 4.03
CA GLY A 136 28.71 8.46 3.20
C GLY A 136 28.27 7.95 1.83
N LYS A 137 26.98 8.09 1.49
CA LYS A 137 26.38 7.59 0.25
C LYS A 137 26.48 8.59 -0.93
N PHE A 138 26.88 9.85 -0.67
CA PHE A 138 27.01 10.91 -1.69
C PHE A 138 28.37 11.03 -2.36
N GLY A 139 29.39 10.32 -1.93
CA GLY A 139 30.77 10.55 -2.34
C GLY A 139 31.53 9.39 -2.96
N GLY A 140 30.89 8.31 -3.37
CA GLY A 140 31.51 7.21 -4.14
C GLY A 140 32.55 6.35 -3.42
N GLY A 141 32.78 6.53 -2.12
CA GLY A 141 33.83 5.81 -1.38
C GLY A 141 33.36 4.75 -0.40
N GLY A 142 32.10 4.77 0.01
CA GLY A 142 31.64 3.92 1.11
C GLY A 142 30.69 2.78 0.71
N TYR A 143 29.86 2.99 -0.32
CA TYR A 143 28.83 2.05 -0.76
C TYR A 143 28.75 2.04 -2.28
N ALA A 144 28.93 0.89 -2.89
CA ALA A 144 28.76 0.72 -4.35
C ALA A 144 27.29 0.65 -4.74
N VAL A 145 26.47 0.07 -3.88
CA VAL A 145 25.00 -0.04 -4.02
C VAL A 145 24.38 0.34 -2.68
N SER A 146 23.28 1.08 -2.69
CA SER A 146 22.59 1.49 -1.47
C SER A 146 21.08 1.67 -1.76
N GLY A 147 20.24 1.26 -0.83
CA GLY A 147 18.79 1.54 -0.83
C GLY A 147 18.50 2.97 -0.36
N GLY A 148 19.30 3.48 0.56
CA GLY A 148 19.19 4.85 1.08
C GLY A 148 19.80 5.88 0.15
N LEU A 149 18.98 6.55 -0.69
CA LEU A 149 19.46 7.47 -1.74
C LEU A 149 19.58 8.92 -1.30
N HIS A 150 18.81 9.36 -0.32
CA HIS A 150 18.64 10.77 0.00
C HIS A 150 19.47 11.26 1.20
N GLY A 151 20.05 10.32 1.98
CA GLY A 151 20.82 10.66 3.18
C GLY A 151 20.01 11.42 4.24
N VAL A 152 18.71 11.09 4.35
CA VAL A 152 17.80 11.75 5.30
C VAL A 152 17.16 10.79 6.30
N GLY A 153 17.19 9.48 6.08
CA GLY A 153 16.41 8.51 6.86
C GLY A 153 16.63 8.61 8.36
N ILE A 154 17.86 8.51 8.83
CA ILE A 154 18.17 8.55 10.27
C ILE A 154 17.87 9.93 10.89
N SER A 155 18.09 11.02 10.16
CA SER A 155 17.75 12.37 10.63
C SER A 155 16.24 12.61 10.67
N VAL A 156 15.47 11.98 9.77
CA VAL A 156 14.00 11.95 9.80
C VAL A 156 13.50 11.20 11.03
N VAL A 157 14.10 10.04 11.35
CA VAL A 157 13.74 9.30 12.59
C VAL A 157 14.01 10.15 13.81
N ASN A 158 15.15 10.84 13.89
CA ASN A 158 15.43 11.79 14.98
C ASN A 158 14.42 12.93 15.04
N ALA A 159 14.06 13.51 13.88
CA ALA A 159 13.09 14.61 13.81
C ALA A 159 11.70 14.23 14.32
N LEU A 160 11.27 12.97 14.11
CA LEU A 160 9.93 12.47 14.42
C LEU A 160 9.88 11.64 15.70
N SER A 161 10.95 11.67 16.50
CA SER A 161 11.04 10.99 17.81
C SER A 161 11.18 11.98 18.94
N THR A 162 10.65 11.64 20.12
CA THR A 162 10.87 12.38 21.35
C THR A 162 12.26 12.14 21.91
N ARG A 163 12.81 10.93 21.67
CA ARG A 163 14.14 10.51 22.11
C ARG A 163 14.76 9.57 21.12
N VAL A 164 16.07 9.69 20.90
CA VAL A 164 16.90 8.70 20.19
C VAL A 164 18.17 8.48 20.98
N ASP A 165 18.47 7.22 21.28
CA ASP A 165 19.74 6.78 21.88
C ASP A 165 20.54 6.04 20.79
N ILE A 166 21.76 6.45 20.57
CA ILE A 166 22.67 5.83 19.63
C ILE A 166 23.93 5.31 20.34
N GLU A 167 24.30 4.09 20.02
CA GLU A 167 25.55 3.49 20.42
C GLU A 167 26.29 2.97 19.18
N VAL A 168 27.57 3.29 19.09
CA VAL A 168 28.42 2.85 17.98
C VAL A 168 29.63 2.10 18.55
N ARG A 169 29.82 0.85 18.13
CA ARG A 169 30.99 0.04 18.43
C ARG A 169 31.99 0.20 17.30
N ARG A 170 33.01 1.03 17.51
CA ARG A 170 33.99 1.37 16.49
C ARG A 170 35.32 1.79 17.10
N GLN A 171 36.43 1.55 16.39
CA GLN A 171 37.79 1.92 16.83
C GLN A 171 38.18 1.35 18.21
N GLY A 172 37.64 0.19 18.56
CA GLY A 172 37.91 -0.50 19.82
C GLY A 172 37.20 0.05 21.06
N PHE A 173 36.17 0.92 20.89
CA PHE A 173 35.42 1.52 21.97
C PHE A 173 33.92 1.57 21.66
N HIS A 174 33.13 1.63 22.74
CA HIS A 174 31.73 2.02 22.68
C HIS A 174 31.61 3.54 22.66
N TRP A 175 30.81 4.07 21.75
CA TRP A 175 30.54 5.50 21.63
C TRP A 175 29.05 5.73 21.76
N THR A 176 28.63 6.65 22.63
CA THR A 176 27.20 6.86 22.90
C THR A 176 26.82 8.33 22.78
N GLN A 177 25.61 8.59 22.29
CA GLN A 177 25.01 9.90 22.26
C GLN A 177 23.49 9.78 22.35
N THR A 178 22.85 10.67 23.11
CA THR A 178 21.40 10.73 23.27
C THR A 178 20.89 12.03 22.68
N TYR A 179 19.77 11.93 21.98
CA TYR A 179 19.02 13.05 21.42
C TYR A 179 17.66 13.15 22.12
N ILE A 180 17.28 14.36 22.54
CA ILE A 180 15.96 14.69 23.08
C ILE A 180 15.45 15.87 22.28
N ASP A 181 14.22 15.77 21.80
CA ASP A 181 13.61 16.80 20.96
C ASP A 181 14.57 17.26 19.82
N GLN A 182 15.12 16.27 19.09
CA GLN A 182 16.03 16.37 17.93
C GLN A 182 17.43 16.93 18.25
N LYS A 183 17.72 17.29 19.48
CA LYS A 183 18.99 17.93 19.87
C LYS A 183 19.85 16.95 20.66
N PRO A 184 21.17 16.91 20.41
CA PRO A 184 22.07 16.13 21.23
C PRO A 184 22.09 16.70 22.66
N THR A 185 21.98 15.83 23.66
CA THR A 185 22.07 16.20 25.07
C THR A 185 23.50 16.54 25.50
N ALA A 186 24.47 15.93 24.83
CA ALA A 186 25.91 16.12 25.01
C ALA A 186 26.64 15.76 23.73
N ARG A 187 27.93 16.07 23.62
CA ARG A 187 28.80 15.57 22.54
C ARG A 187 28.91 14.05 22.60
N LEU A 188 29.22 13.42 21.46
CA LEU A 188 29.48 11.98 21.37
C LEU A 188 30.51 11.57 22.45
N ALA A 189 30.09 10.69 23.35
CA ALA A 189 30.88 10.25 24.49
C ALA A 189 31.63 8.95 24.12
N LYS A 190 32.92 8.94 24.37
CA LYS A 190 33.75 7.73 24.32
C LYS A 190 33.55 6.96 25.64
N GLY A 191 33.01 5.74 25.54
CA GLY A 191 32.75 4.87 26.67
C GLY A 191 33.83 3.80 26.87
N GLU A 192 33.40 2.64 27.35
CA GLU A 192 34.28 1.51 27.67
C GLU A 192 34.94 0.91 26.40
N PRO A 193 36.10 0.27 26.55
CA PRO A 193 36.70 -0.52 25.47
C PRO A 193 35.78 -1.68 25.06
N MET A 194 35.77 -1.99 23.78
CA MET A 194 35.11 -3.20 23.26
C MET A 194 35.79 -4.47 23.81
N GLY A 195 34.99 -5.52 24.01
CA GLY A 195 35.47 -6.85 24.35
C GLY A 195 36.33 -7.47 23.21
N GLU A 196 37.19 -8.47 23.56
CA GLU A 196 38.08 -9.10 22.57
C GLU A 196 37.33 -9.77 21.40
N ASP A 197 36.13 -10.31 21.65
CA ASP A 197 35.28 -11.01 20.66
C ASP A 197 34.09 -10.16 20.20
N GLU A 198 34.05 -8.88 20.57
CA GLU A 198 32.92 -8.01 20.25
C GLU A 198 33.05 -7.40 18.85
N SER A 199 32.01 -7.58 18.01
CA SER A 199 31.97 -6.99 16.67
C SER A 199 31.74 -5.49 16.70
N THR A 200 32.25 -4.78 15.69
CA THR A 200 31.84 -3.42 15.39
C THR A 200 30.32 -3.40 15.08
N GLY A 201 29.69 -2.24 15.07
CA GLY A 201 28.29 -2.13 14.70
C GLY A 201 27.64 -0.82 15.17
N THR A 202 26.37 -0.70 14.87
CA THR A 202 25.53 0.42 15.33
C THR A 202 24.31 -0.11 16.06
N SER A 203 23.93 0.55 17.15
CA SER A 203 22.66 0.35 17.84
C SER A 203 21.92 1.68 17.88
N VAL A 204 20.68 1.72 17.36
CA VAL A 204 19.81 2.88 17.42
C VAL A 204 18.52 2.50 18.13
N THR A 205 18.21 3.20 19.21
CA THR A 205 16.94 3.04 19.92
C THR A 205 16.18 4.36 19.84
N PHE A 206 14.90 4.33 19.43
CA PHE A 206 14.10 5.53 19.27
C PHE A 206 12.68 5.35 19.75
N TRP A 207 12.06 6.46 20.17
CA TRP A 207 10.67 6.55 20.63
C TRP A 207 9.92 7.58 19.78
N ALA A 208 8.98 7.11 18.99
CA ALA A 208 8.16 7.95 18.11
C ALA A 208 7.37 9.00 18.89
N ASP A 209 7.22 10.21 18.31
CA ASP A 209 6.53 11.31 18.95
C ASP A 209 5.01 11.19 18.82
N GLY A 210 4.30 10.87 19.91
CA GLY A 210 2.85 10.75 19.95
C GLY A 210 2.08 12.06 19.66
N ALA A 211 2.78 13.21 19.61
CA ALA A 211 2.17 14.46 19.16
C ALA A 211 2.11 14.59 17.63
N ILE A 212 2.86 13.74 16.90
CA ILE A 212 2.92 13.73 15.44
C ILE A 212 2.14 12.54 14.88
N PHE A 213 2.31 11.36 15.48
CA PHE A 213 1.71 10.12 14.98
C PHE A 213 0.33 9.88 15.62
N GLU A 214 -0.60 9.39 14.79
CA GLU A 214 -1.94 8.99 15.24
C GLU A 214 -1.90 7.82 16.23
N THR A 215 -0.86 7.00 16.15
CA THR A 215 -0.55 5.90 17.07
C THR A 215 0.96 5.73 17.17
N THR A 216 1.44 5.26 18.33
CA THR A 216 2.83 4.85 18.55
C THR A 216 2.97 3.34 18.78
N THR A 217 1.89 2.57 18.53
CA THR A 217 1.88 1.12 18.69
C THR A 217 2.29 0.44 17.38
N TYR A 218 3.42 -0.28 17.41
CA TYR A 218 3.93 -1.03 16.26
C TYR A 218 3.17 -2.34 16.09
N ASP A 219 2.85 -2.68 14.84
CA ASP A 219 2.28 -3.97 14.45
C ASP A 219 3.42 -4.97 14.17
N PHE A 220 3.51 -6.02 15.00
CA PHE A 220 4.52 -7.06 14.88
C PHE A 220 4.44 -7.81 13.54
N GLU A 221 3.23 -8.12 13.08
CA GLU A 221 3.03 -8.87 11.84
C GLU A 221 3.44 -8.05 10.60
N ALA A 222 3.17 -6.76 10.60
CA ALA A 222 3.62 -5.86 9.54
C ALA A 222 5.15 -5.81 9.46
N LEU A 223 5.84 -5.65 10.60
CA LEU A 223 7.29 -5.67 10.66
C LEU A 223 7.85 -7.05 10.29
N ARG A 224 7.25 -8.13 10.79
CA ARG A 224 7.65 -9.52 10.50
C ARG A 224 7.66 -9.80 8.99
N ASN A 225 6.57 -9.47 8.31
CA ASN A 225 6.42 -9.71 6.88
C ASN A 225 7.46 -8.93 6.07
N ARG A 226 7.68 -7.67 6.42
CA ARG A 226 8.70 -6.83 5.77
C ARG A 226 10.11 -7.36 5.98
N PHE A 227 10.45 -7.80 7.19
CA PHE A 227 11.79 -8.33 7.49
C PHE A 227 12.04 -9.69 6.84
N GLN A 228 11.02 -10.53 6.73
CA GLN A 228 11.11 -11.76 5.95
C GLN A 228 11.44 -11.47 4.48
N GLN A 229 10.76 -10.51 3.87
CA GLN A 229 11.04 -10.06 2.51
C GLN A 229 12.46 -9.52 2.37
N MET A 230 12.92 -8.67 3.31
CA MET A 230 14.28 -8.13 3.30
C MET A 230 15.33 -9.23 3.43
N ALA A 231 15.09 -10.28 4.23
CA ALA A 231 15.99 -11.41 4.36
C ALA A 231 16.09 -12.24 3.06
N PHE A 232 14.98 -12.42 2.32
CA PHE A 232 15.01 -13.04 1.00
C PHE A 232 15.82 -12.24 -0.04
N LEU A 233 15.72 -10.91 0.00
CA LEU A 233 16.41 -10.03 -0.96
C LEU A 233 17.89 -9.86 -0.66
N ASN A 234 18.34 -10.24 0.53
CA ASN A 234 19.71 -10.12 0.99
C ASN A 234 20.26 -11.49 1.39
N LYS A 235 20.73 -12.22 0.38
CA LYS A 235 21.24 -13.60 0.50
C LYS A 235 22.22 -13.76 1.67
N GLY A 236 21.89 -14.67 2.61
CA GLY A 236 22.71 -14.99 3.77
C GLY A 236 22.58 -14.02 4.96
N LEU A 237 21.93 -12.86 4.82
CA LEU A 237 21.68 -11.93 5.92
C LEU A 237 20.74 -12.57 6.95
N LYS A 238 21.14 -12.56 8.21
CA LYS A 238 20.32 -12.95 9.35
C LYS A 238 19.58 -11.73 9.89
N LEU A 239 18.26 -11.79 9.98
CA LEU A 239 17.40 -10.73 10.49
C LEU A 239 16.49 -11.29 11.57
N SER A 240 16.53 -10.69 12.77
CA SER A 240 15.75 -11.12 13.93
C SER A 240 14.81 -9.99 14.37
N LEU A 241 13.56 -10.33 14.71
CA LEU A 241 12.58 -9.43 15.30
C LEU A 241 12.08 -10.02 16.60
N THR A 242 12.17 -9.23 17.67
CA THR A 242 11.72 -9.61 19.03
C THR A 242 10.72 -8.58 19.54
N ASP A 243 9.58 -9.00 20.05
CA ASP A 243 8.60 -8.18 20.76
C ASP A 243 8.70 -8.46 22.25
N LEU A 244 9.13 -7.46 23.03
CA LEU A 244 9.25 -7.54 24.48
C LEU A 244 8.05 -6.93 25.21
N ARG A 245 7.03 -6.45 24.49
CA ARG A 245 5.82 -5.94 25.11
C ARG A 245 5.07 -7.10 25.79
N GLU A 246 4.43 -6.80 26.92
CA GLU A 246 3.58 -7.78 27.57
C GLU A 246 2.42 -8.16 26.63
N PRO A 247 2.11 -9.46 26.45
CA PRO A 247 0.91 -9.86 25.72
C PRO A 247 -0.29 -9.23 26.43
N ASP A 248 -1.14 -8.52 25.69
CA ASP A 248 -2.39 -8.00 26.24
C ASP A 248 -3.13 -9.14 26.94
N GLN A 249 -3.40 -8.98 28.24
CA GLN A 249 -4.06 -9.98 29.09
C GLN A 249 -5.47 -10.38 28.61
N ALA A 250 -5.93 -9.79 27.52
CA ALA A 250 -7.25 -10.04 26.94
C ALA A 250 -7.30 -11.18 25.93
N GLY A 251 -6.27 -12.04 25.78
CA GLY A 251 -6.44 -13.00 24.69
C GLY A 251 -5.59 -14.22 24.53
N ASP A 252 -4.67 -14.59 25.36
CA ASP A 252 -3.90 -15.84 25.19
C ASP A 252 -4.36 -17.04 26.04
N GLU A 253 -5.66 -17.17 26.27
CA GLU A 253 -6.21 -18.46 26.68
C GLU A 253 -6.43 -19.39 25.47
N VAL A 254 -5.34 -19.85 24.87
CA VAL A 254 -5.35 -21.17 24.22
C VAL A 254 -5.21 -22.16 25.37
N ALA A 255 -6.32 -22.86 25.67
CA ALA A 255 -6.38 -23.92 26.64
C ALA A 255 -5.29 -24.99 26.42
N GLY A 256 -4.24 -24.88 27.16
CA GLY A 256 -3.19 -25.85 27.37
C GLY A 256 -2.60 -25.56 28.73
N GLU A 257 -2.88 -26.40 29.69
CA GLU A 257 -2.43 -26.50 31.08
C GLU A 257 -1.49 -25.38 31.52
N SER A 258 -2.03 -24.47 32.35
CA SER A 258 -1.30 -23.36 32.97
C SER A 258 -0.24 -23.93 33.93
N ASP A 259 1.01 -23.88 33.52
CA ASP A 259 2.15 -23.96 34.42
C ASP A 259 2.34 -22.57 35.03
N ASP A 260 1.91 -22.38 36.28
CA ASP A 260 1.93 -21.12 37.03
C ASP A 260 3.32 -20.48 37.23
N ASN A 261 4.37 -21.02 36.59
CA ASN A 261 5.76 -20.55 36.62
C ASN A 261 6.36 -20.25 35.22
N ALA A 262 5.57 -20.18 34.15
CA ALA A 262 6.10 -19.81 32.84
C ALA A 262 6.39 -18.30 32.77
N GLU A 263 7.64 -17.92 32.55
CA GLU A 263 8.00 -16.55 32.17
C GLU A 263 7.19 -16.14 30.92
N PRO A 264 6.75 -14.88 30.80
CA PRO A 264 6.02 -14.40 29.63
C PRO A 264 6.85 -14.73 28.38
N LYS A 265 6.31 -15.54 27.46
CA LYS A 265 6.97 -15.90 26.23
C LYS A 265 6.93 -14.71 25.29
N HIS A 266 8.02 -13.95 25.22
CA HIS A 266 8.23 -12.93 24.21
C HIS A 266 8.21 -13.54 22.82
N GLN A 267 7.60 -12.84 21.86
CA GLN A 267 7.51 -13.31 20.49
C GLN A 267 8.81 -12.96 19.75
N THR A 268 9.55 -13.97 19.28
CA THR A 268 10.78 -13.78 18.50
C THR A 268 10.71 -14.58 17.20
N VAL A 269 11.07 -13.95 16.09
CA VAL A 269 11.23 -14.60 14.78
C VAL A 269 12.61 -14.26 14.22
N THR A 270 13.19 -15.21 13.50
CA THR A 270 14.49 -15.03 12.84
C THR A 270 14.43 -15.58 11.43
N TYR A 271 14.92 -14.82 10.49
CA TYR A 271 14.98 -15.15 9.07
C TYR A 271 16.42 -15.15 8.57
N GLN A 272 16.75 -16.16 7.78
CA GLN A 272 18.00 -16.23 7.04
C GLN A 272 17.81 -17.18 5.87
N TYR A 273 18.07 -16.71 4.65
CA TYR A 273 17.86 -17.45 3.42
C TYR A 273 19.16 -17.50 2.62
N ASN A 274 19.69 -18.71 2.45
CA ASN A 274 21.00 -18.89 1.84
C ASN A 274 20.97 -18.87 0.31
N ASP A 275 19.81 -19.13 -0.30
CA ASP A 275 19.60 -19.06 -1.74
C ASP A 275 18.82 -17.79 -2.16
N GLY A 276 18.55 -16.88 -1.21
CA GLY A 276 18.03 -15.55 -1.47
C GLY A 276 16.67 -15.54 -2.21
N ILE A 277 16.59 -14.92 -3.39
CA ILE A 277 15.34 -14.82 -4.13
C ILE A 277 14.86 -16.15 -4.71
N LYS A 278 15.69 -17.16 -4.82
CA LYS A 278 15.26 -18.53 -5.13
C LYS A 278 14.41 -19.10 -4.01
N ASP A 279 14.84 -18.96 -2.76
CA ASP A 279 14.06 -19.30 -1.57
C ASP A 279 12.76 -18.52 -1.52
N TYR A 280 12.78 -17.27 -2.00
CA TYR A 280 11.60 -16.42 -2.04
C TYR A 280 10.54 -16.95 -3.03
N VAL A 281 10.94 -17.32 -4.24
CA VAL A 281 10.01 -17.93 -5.22
C VAL A 281 9.45 -19.24 -4.70
N ASP A 282 10.30 -20.11 -4.11
CA ASP A 282 9.86 -21.36 -3.49
C ASP A 282 8.85 -21.11 -2.35
N TYR A 283 9.11 -20.11 -1.49
CA TYR A 283 8.19 -19.68 -0.45
C TYR A 283 6.85 -19.20 -1.04
N LEU A 284 6.87 -18.34 -2.07
CA LEU A 284 5.66 -17.83 -2.72
C LEU A 284 4.84 -18.94 -3.38
N VAL A 285 5.48 -19.90 -4.04
CA VAL A 285 4.82 -21.06 -4.64
C VAL A 285 4.21 -21.97 -3.58
N LYS A 286 4.94 -22.22 -2.48
CA LYS A 286 4.47 -23.05 -1.36
C LYS A 286 3.35 -22.37 -0.59
N SER A 287 3.42 -21.05 -0.36
CA SER A 287 2.37 -20.31 0.34
C SER A 287 1.04 -20.35 -0.40
N ARG A 288 1.09 -20.33 -1.75
CA ARG A 288 -0.06 -20.50 -2.63
C ARG A 288 -0.49 -21.97 -2.77
N LYS A 289 0.33 -22.91 -2.31
CA LYS A 289 0.17 -24.36 -2.54
C LYS A 289 -0.11 -24.71 -4.00
N ALA A 290 0.44 -23.92 -4.91
CA ALA A 290 0.33 -24.16 -6.33
C ALA A 290 1.24 -25.31 -6.72
N THR A 291 0.79 -26.16 -7.63
CA THR A 291 1.60 -27.28 -8.14
C THR A 291 2.57 -26.76 -9.20
N PRO A 292 3.88 -26.90 -9.01
CA PRO A 292 4.87 -26.51 -10.04
C PRO A 292 4.71 -27.31 -11.33
N VAL A 293 4.97 -26.65 -12.46
CA VAL A 293 5.04 -27.28 -13.80
C VAL A 293 6.40 -27.94 -14.01
N GLU A 294 7.46 -27.31 -13.50
CA GLU A 294 8.83 -27.83 -13.41
C GLU A 294 9.24 -28.03 -11.95
N PRO A 295 10.11 -29.03 -11.64
CA PRO A 295 10.42 -29.40 -10.27
C PRO A 295 11.24 -28.34 -9.53
N ASP A 296 12.12 -27.63 -10.24
CA ASP A 296 13.08 -26.71 -9.66
C ASP A 296 12.77 -25.26 -10.02
N VAL A 297 13.04 -24.34 -9.10
CA VAL A 297 13.01 -22.91 -9.37
C VAL A 297 14.14 -22.56 -10.34
N ILE A 298 13.81 -21.89 -11.42
CA ILE A 298 14.77 -21.35 -12.39
C ILE A 298 15.37 -20.10 -11.79
N ASP A 299 16.66 -20.05 -11.55
CA ASP A 299 17.35 -18.90 -11.01
C ASP A 299 18.68 -18.62 -11.71
N PHE A 300 19.00 -17.34 -11.83
CA PHE A 300 20.28 -16.90 -12.37
C PHE A 300 20.58 -15.45 -11.96
N GLU A 301 21.88 -15.16 -11.94
CA GLU A 301 22.42 -13.84 -11.66
C GLU A 301 23.36 -13.37 -12.77
N ALA A 302 23.47 -12.05 -12.93
CA ALA A 302 24.40 -11.43 -13.84
C ALA A 302 24.79 -10.03 -13.36
N GLU A 303 26.00 -9.61 -13.68
CA GLU A 303 26.54 -8.29 -13.33
C GLU A 303 27.21 -7.64 -14.55
N ASP A 304 27.13 -6.33 -14.63
CA ASP A 304 27.87 -5.51 -15.57
C ASP A 304 28.53 -4.33 -14.83
N LEU A 305 29.79 -4.53 -14.45
CA LEU A 305 30.58 -3.55 -13.71
C LEU A 305 30.80 -2.23 -14.47
N LYS A 306 30.66 -2.24 -15.82
CA LYS A 306 30.88 -1.02 -16.63
C LYS A 306 29.77 -0.01 -16.48
N ILE A 307 28.56 -0.51 -16.31
CA ILE A 307 27.35 0.31 -16.11
C ILE A 307 26.84 0.29 -14.67
N GLY A 308 27.56 -0.43 -13.78
CA GLY A 308 27.23 -0.51 -12.36
C GLY A 308 25.85 -1.08 -12.07
N ILE A 309 25.47 -2.18 -12.76
CA ILE A 309 24.20 -2.86 -12.58
C ILE A 309 24.40 -4.36 -12.40
N SER A 310 23.66 -4.95 -11.47
CA SER A 310 23.48 -6.39 -11.36
C SER A 310 22.00 -6.75 -11.33
N ALA A 311 21.68 -7.98 -11.70
CA ALA A 311 20.32 -8.53 -11.60
C ALA A 311 20.38 -9.97 -11.09
N GLU A 312 19.48 -10.26 -10.17
CA GLU A 312 19.11 -11.61 -9.72
C GLU A 312 17.67 -11.85 -10.14
N ILE A 313 17.40 -12.97 -10.82
CA ILE A 313 16.08 -13.31 -11.33
C ILE A 313 15.79 -14.76 -10.96
N ALA A 314 14.66 -14.99 -10.30
CA ALA A 314 14.17 -16.32 -10.00
C ALA A 314 12.72 -16.46 -10.45
N MET A 315 12.33 -17.64 -10.96
CA MET A 315 10.98 -17.86 -11.47
C MET A 315 10.61 -19.35 -11.47
N GLN A 316 9.30 -19.61 -11.40
CA GLN A 316 8.73 -20.95 -11.54
C GLN A 316 7.30 -20.85 -12.09
N TRP A 317 6.93 -21.71 -13.05
CA TRP A 317 5.55 -21.84 -13.48
C TRP A 317 4.79 -22.85 -12.63
N THR A 318 3.52 -22.56 -12.40
CA THR A 318 2.61 -23.39 -11.63
C THR A 318 1.33 -23.65 -12.41
N THR A 319 0.47 -24.53 -11.87
CA THR A 319 -0.84 -24.80 -12.46
C THR A 319 -1.86 -23.68 -12.20
N ALA A 320 -1.50 -22.61 -11.50
CA ALA A 320 -2.36 -21.46 -11.27
C ALA A 320 -2.68 -20.72 -12.59
N TYR A 321 -3.72 -19.91 -12.56
CA TYR A 321 -4.13 -19.05 -13.69
C TYR A 321 -3.62 -17.62 -13.56
N SER A 322 -3.35 -17.14 -12.34
CA SER A 322 -2.83 -15.80 -12.09
C SER A 322 -1.31 -15.77 -12.15
N GLU A 323 -0.74 -14.66 -12.63
CA GLU A 323 0.69 -14.37 -12.50
C GLU A 323 1.01 -13.73 -11.15
N ALA A 324 2.27 -13.87 -10.70
CA ALA A 324 2.85 -13.18 -9.58
C ALA A 324 4.28 -12.76 -9.91
N VAL A 325 4.43 -11.57 -10.42
CA VAL A 325 5.74 -10.98 -10.72
C VAL A 325 6.02 -9.88 -9.70
N HIS A 326 7.07 -10.07 -8.90
CA HIS A 326 7.50 -9.12 -7.88
C HIS A 326 8.85 -8.54 -8.28
N THR A 327 8.95 -7.22 -8.26
CA THR A 327 10.13 -6.51 -8.75
C THR A 327 10.72 -5.59 -7.71
N PHE A 328 12.06 -5.55 -7.68
CA PHE A 328 12.81 -4.81 -6.68
C PHE A 328 13.98 -4.07 -7.32
N ALA A 329 14.30 -2.90 -6.80
CA ALA A 329 15.49 -2.13 -7.16
C ALA A 329 16.20 -1.68 -5.87
N ASN A 330 17.47 -2.09 -5.69
CA ASN A 330 18.24 -1.87 -4.46
C ASN A 330 17.44 -2.26 -3.18
N THR A 331 16.84 -3.45 -3.18
CA THR A 331 15.98 -4.02 -2.12
C THR A 331 14.64 -3.31 -1.88
N ILE A 332 14.37 -2.23 -2.61
CA ILE A 332 13.11 -1.49 -2.53
C ILE A 332 12.09 -2.15 -3.47
N SER A 333 10.89 -2.41 -2.97
CA SER A 333 9.78 -2.95 -3.76
C SER A 333 9.28 -1.89 -4.76
N THR A 334 9.32 -2.23 -6.05
CA THR A 334 8.79 -1.39 -7.12
C THR A 334 7.37 -1.82 -7.46
N THR A 335 6.42 -1.41 -6.64
CA THR A 335 5.01 -1.85 -6.74
C THR A 335 4.34 -1.47 -8.06
N GLU A 336 4.82 -0.42 -8.72
CA GLU A 336 4.40 0.03 -10.05
C GLU A 336 5.32 -0.48 -11.17
N GLY A 337 6.24 -1.41 -10.83
CA GLY A 337 7.18 -1.97 -11.79
C GLY A 337 8.28 -0.99 -12.23
N GLY A 338 8.45 -0.86 -13.52
CA GLY A 338 9.44 0.01 -14.13
C GLY A 338 10.24 -0.68 -15.22
N THR A 339 11.33 -0.05 -15.63
CA THR A 339 12.14 -0.47 -16.79
C THR A 339 12.70 -1.89 -16.69
N HIS A 340 13.05 -2.37 -15.49
CA HIS A 340 13.53 -3.74 -15.26
C HIS A 340 12.41 -4.77 -15.46
N GLU A 341 11.19 -4.49 -15.00
CA GLU A 341 10.02 -5.33 -15.26
C GLU A 341 9.64 -5.35 -16.73
N GLU A 342 9.63 -4.19 -17.38
CA GLU A 342 9.40 -4.11 -18.84
C GLU A 342 10.42 -4.95 -19.61
N GLY A 343 11.69 -4.89 -19.21
CA GLY A 343 12.76 -5.69 -19.78
C GLY A 343 12.52 -7.19 -19.62
N PHE A 344 12.14 -7.61 -18.41
CA PHE A 344 11.80 -9.00 -18.09
C PHE A 344 10.62 -9.50 -18.91
N ARG A 345 9.49 -8.80 -18.90
CA ARG A 345 8.26 -9.18 -19.60
C ARG A 345 8.47 -9.29 -21.12
N ALA A 346 9.15 -8.32 -21.71
CA ALA A 346 9.43 -8.31 -23.15
C ALA A 346 10.36 -9.44 -23.57
N ALA A 347 11.44 -9.67 -22.83
CA ALA A 347 12.39 -10.73 -23.11
C ALA A 347 11.77 -12.12 -22.97
N LEU A 348 11.01 -12.34 -21.90
CA LEU A 348 10.34 -13.61 -21.64
C LEU A 348 9.41 -14.00 -22.79
N THR A 349 8.51 -13.07 -23.16
CA THR A 349 7.55 -13.32 -24.26
C THR A 349 8.26 -13.57 -25.59
N SER A 350 9.30 -12.81 -25.91
CA SER A 350 10.07 -12.95 -27.13
C SER A 350 10.82 -14.28 -27.18
N LEU A 351 11.48 -14.66 -26.07
CA LEU A 351 12.26 -15.90 -25.98
C LEU A 351 11.37 -17.14 -26.12
N VAL A 352 10.26 -17.17 -25.37
CA VAL A 352 9.31 -18.32 -25.43
C VAL A 352 8.77 -18.52 -26.85
N ASN A 353 8.34 -17.45 -27.51
CA ASN A 353 7.86 -17.53 -28.89
C ASN A 353 8.96 -18.02 -29.87
N ARG A 354 10.17 -17.46 -29.76
CA ARG A 354 11.32 -17.85 -30.57
C ARG A 354 11.63 -19.34 -30.41
N TYR A 355 11.83 -19.79 -29.15
CA TYR A 355 12.16 -21.16 -28.82
C TYR A 355 11.06 -22.14 -29.26
N ALA A 356 9.79 -21.79 -29.04
CA ALA A 356 8.65 -22.61 -29.46
C ALA A 356 8.62 -22.85 -30.99
N ARG A 357 9.01 -21.85 -31.80
CA ARG A 357 9.12 -21.97 -33.26
C ARG A 357 10.35 -22.76 -33.68
N GLU A 358 11.52 -22.48 -33.13
CA GLU A 358 12.77 -23.19 -33.42
C GLU A 358 12.68 -24.69 -33.15
N LYS A 359 11.98 -25.07 -32.06
CA LYS A 359 11.74 -26.48 -31.70
C LYS A 359 10.46 -27.08 -32.33
N ASN A 360 9.78 -26.35 -33.24
CA ASN A 360 8.54 -26.76 -33.90
C ASN A 360 7.37 -27.10 -32.93
N ILE A 361 7.34 -26.54 -31.74
CA ILE A 361 6.24 -26.66 -30.80
C ILE A 361 5.06 -25.78 -31.25
N LEU A 362 5.35 -24.55 -31.73
CA LEU A 362 4.44 -23.69 -32.48
C LEU A 362 4.72 -23.86 -33.99
N LYS A 363 3.69 -24.03 -34.79
CA LYS A 363 3.78 -24.12 -36.26
C LYS A 363 3.74 -22.70 -36.86
N ASP A 364 4.28 -22.54 -38.06
CA ASP A 364 4.31 -21.26 -38.80
C ASP A 364 2.94 -20.59 -38.95
N LYS A 365 1.88 -21.39 -39.02
CA LYS A 365 0.49 -20.90 -39.14
C LYS A 365 -0.16 -20.50 -37.79
N ASP A 366 0.45 -20.86 -36.68
CA ASP A 366 -0.10 -20.55 -35.36
C ASP A 366 0.24 -19.10 -35.01
N GLU A 367 -0.65 -18.40 -34.33
CA GLU A 367 -0.38 -17.05 -33.82
C GLU A 367 0.71 -17.11 -32.73
N ASN A 368 1.43 -16.00 -32.53
CA ASN A 368 2.34 -15.87 -31.41
C ASN A 368 1.57 -15.88 -30.09
N LEU A 369 2.19 -16.44 -29.07
CA LEU A 369 1.70 -16.35 -27.68
C LEU A 369 1.80 -14.90 -27.22
N SER A 370 0.75 -14.39 -26.58
CA SER A 370 0.78 -13.10 -25.91
C SER A 370 1.60 -13.15 -24.61
N GLY A 371 1.93 -12.01 -24.04
CA GLY A 371 2.60 -11.95 -22.76
C GLY A 371 1.78 -12.62 -21.66
N ASP A 372 0.46 -12.38 -21.61
CA ASP A 372 -0.44 -13.01 -20.64
C ASP A 372 -0.46 -14.55 -20.79
N ASP A 373 -0.44 -15.07 -22.02
CA ASP A 373 -0.39 -16.52 -22.23
C ASP A 373 0.90 -17.13 -21.66
N VAL A 374 2.02 -16.45 -21.84
CA VAL A 374 3.35 -16.90 -21.38
C VAL A 374 3.48 -16.83 -19.87
N ARG A 375 2.86 -15.82 -19.25
CA ARG A 375 2.96 -15.60 -17.80
C ARG A 375 1.83 -16.23 -16.98
N GLU A 376 0.86 -16.89 -17.62
CA GLU A 376 -0.17 -17.62 -16.87
C GLU A 376 0.46 -18.65 -15.93
N GLY A 377 0.21 -18.48 -14.62
CA GLY A 377 0.74 -19.32 -13.55
C GLY A 377 2.21 -19.06 -13.20
N LEU A 378 2.84 -18.03 -13.77
CA LEU A 378 4.22 -17.65 -13.44
C LEU A 378 4.29 -17.00 -12.07
N THR A 379 5.21 -17.48 -11.22
CA THR A 379 5.69 -16.79 -10.03
C THR A 379 7.14 -16.38 -10.28
N ALA A 380 7.46 -15.08 -10.20
CA ALA A 380 8.80 -14.58 -10.47
C ALA A 380 9.19 -13.44 -9.52
N VAL A 381 10.48 -13.40 -9.18
CA VAL A 381 11.12 -12.29 -8.47
C VAL A 381 12.26 -11.76 -9.33
N VAL A 382 12.23 -10.45 -9.60
CA VAL A 382 13.25 -9.73 -10.36
C VAL A 382 13.86 -8.67 -9.46
N SER A 383 15.09 -8.85 -9.05
CA SER A 383 15.83 -7.93 -8.21
C SER A 383 17.00 -7.34 -8.98
N VAL A 384 17.03 -6.00 -9.11
CA VAL A 384 18.17 -5.29 -9.72
C VAL A 384 18.86 -4.43 -8.67
N LYS A 385 20.19 -4.34 -8.77
CA LYS A 385 21.01 -3.45 -7.94
C LYS A 385 21.75 -2.50 -8.86
N LEU A 386 21.59 -1.19 -8.61
CA LEU A 386 22.19 -0.11 -9.40
C LEU A 386 22.98 0.82 -8.48
N THR A 387 24.09 1.33 -8.98
CA THR A 387 24.89 2.35 -8.28
C THR A 387 24.14 3.68 -8.21
N THR A 388 23.36 4.02 -9.23
CA THR A 388 22.59 5.28 -9.32
C THR A 388 21.15 5.02 -9.77
N PRO A 389 20.30 4.44 -8.90
CA PRO A 389 18.91 4.20 -9.26
C PRO A 389 18.12 5.50 -9.40
N GLN A 390 17.26 5.55 -10.40
CA GLN A 390 16.35 6.67 -10.67
C GLN A 390 14.93 6.16 -10.54
N PHE A 391 14.18 6.73 -9.60
CA PHE A 391 12.78 6.37 -9.38
C PHE A 391 11.85 7.50 -9.85
N GLU A 392 10.68 7.13 -10.31
CA GLU A 392 9.59 8.07 -10.53
C GLU A 392 8.93 8.37 -9.17
N GLY A 393 9.15 9.57 -8.65
CA GLY A 393 8.59 10.04 -7.37
C GLY A 393 9.34 9.64 -6.10
N GLN A 394 8.97 10.27 -5.00
CA GLN A 394 9.59 10.09 -3.67
C GLN A 394 9.30 8.72 -3.05
N THR A 395 8.19 8.12 -3.36
CA THR A 395 7.78 6.80 -2.84
C THR A 395 8.54 5.62 -3.43
N LYS A 396 9.38 5.88 -4.46
CA LYS A 396 10.27 4.89 -5.11
C LYS A 396 9.54 3.67 -5.70
N THR A 397 8.26 3.82 -6.05
CA THR A 397 7.38 2.73 -6.50
C THR A 397 7.67 2.24 -7.91
N LYS A 398 8.37 3.04 -8.73
CA LYS A 398 8.66 2.73 -10.13
C LYS A 398 10.09 3.09 -10.52
N LEU A 399 10.82 2.14 -11.11
CA LEU A 399 12.20 2.37 -11.59
C LEU A 399 12.20 2.96 -12.99
N GLY A 400 12.96 4.06 -13.19
CA GLY A 400 13.05 4.80 -14.46
C GLY A 400 14.31 4.55 -15.31
N ASN A 401 15.34 3.90 -14.77
CA ASN A 401 16.62 3.68 -15.44
C ASN A 401 16.50 2.90 -16.77
N SER A 402 16.70 3.53 -17.91
CA SER A 402 16.57 2.88 -19.22
C SER A 402 17.59 1.75 -19.46
N GLU A 403 18.78 1.85 -18.87
CA GLU A 403 19.82 0.82 -18.92
C GLU A 403 19.40 -0.47 -18.24
N ALA A 404 18.55 -0.41 -17.20
CA ALA A 404 18.03 -1.60 -16.52
C ALA A 404 17.16 -2.46 -17.44
N LYS A 405 16.34 -1.83 -18.30
CA LYS A 405 15.54 -2.53 -19.30
C LYS A 405 16.42 -3.35 -20.23
N THR A 406 17.41 -2.70 -20.84
CA THR A 406 18.30 -3.35 -21.81
C THR A 406 19.14 -4.45 -21.16
N PHE A 407 19.62 -4.21 -19.93
CA PHE A 407 20.41 -5.18 -19.19
C PHE A 407 19.58 -6.43 -18.86
N VAL A 408 18.40 -6.26 -18.26
CA VAL A 408 17.52 -7.38 -17.91
C VAL A 408 17.06 -8.15 -19.17
N GLN A 409 16.75 -7.46 -20.28
CA GLN A 409 16.43 -8.13 -21.54
C GLN A 409 17.56 -9.03 -22.03
N ARG A 410 18.79 -8.56 -21.98
CA ARG A 410 19.97 -9.34 -22.36
C ARG A 410 20.13 -10.55 -21.46
N VAL A 411 20.14 -10.33 -20.14
CA VAL A 411 20.32 -11.41 -19.15
C VAL A 411 19.24 -12.48 -19.30
N MET A 412 17.99 -12.09 -19.43
CA MET A 412 16.87 -13.01 -19.67
C MET A 412 17.06 -13.82 -20.96
N THR A 413 17.41 -13.14 -22.05
CA THR A 413 17.57 -13.80 -23.36
C THR A 413 18.69 -14.82 -23.33
N ASP A 414 19.82 -14.49 -22.73
CA ASP A 414 21.01 -15.34 -22.68
C ASP A 414 20.79 -16.49 -21.66
N LYS A 415 20.56 -16.16 -20.39
CA LYS A 415 20.51 -17.14 -19.31
C LYS A 415 19.30 -18.09 -19.37
N LEU A 416 18.10 -17.56 -19.62
CA LEU A 416 16.91 -18.39 -19.76
C LEU A 416 16.94 -19.18 -21.07
N GLY A 417 17.55 -18.62 -22.13
CA GLY A 417 17.81 -19.35 -23.39
C GLY A 417 18.70 -20.57 -23.17
N ASP A 418 19.83 -20.41 -22.47
CA ASP A 418 20.75 -21.48 -22.09
C ASP A 418 20.04 -22.53 -21.22
N TRP A 419 19.17 -22.08 -20.29
CA TRP A 419 18.40 -22.98 -19.44
C TRP A 419 17.39 -23.81 -20.27
N PHE A 420 16.67 -23.20 -21.20
CA PHE A 420 15.74 -23.91 -22.09
C PHE A 420 16.46 -24.96 -22.95
N ASP A 421 17.64 -24.64 -23.46
CA ASP A 421 18.43 -25.58 -24.26
C ASP A 421 18.99 -26.75 -23.43
N SER A 422 19.30 -26.50 -22.14
CA SER A 422 19.77 -27.57 -21.22
C SER A 422 18.62 -28.37 -20.58
N HIS A 423 17.37 -27.84 -20.56
CA HIS A 423 16.18 -28.46 -19.97
C HIS A 423 15.03 -28.53 -20.97
N PRO A 424 15.19 -29.23 -22.10
CA PRO A 424 14.21 -29.18 -23.20
C PRO A 424 12.84 -29.80 -22.87
N SER A 425 12.78 -30.71 -21.88
CA SER A 425 11.53 -31.32 -21.42
C SER A 425 10.69 -30.32 -20.63
N GLU A 426 11.32 -29.62 -19.70
CA GLU A 426 10.74 -28.61 -18.84
C GLU A 426 10.31 -27.38 -19.66
N ALA A 427 11.18 -26.93 -20.56
CA ALA A 427 10.88 -25.84 -21.51
C ALA A 427 9.64 -26.18 -22.37
N LYS A 428 9.52 -27.44 -22.82
CA LYS A 428 8.35 -27.89 -23.54
C LYS A 428 7.07 -27.85 -22.70
N ASN A 429 7.14 -28.26 -21.43
CA ASN A 429 5.99 -28.23 -20.51
C ASN A 429 5.52 -26.79 -20.26
N ILE A 430 6.44 -25.84 -20.02
CA ILE A 430 6.17 -24.42 -19.88
C ILE A 430 5.47 -23.87 -21.13
N ILE A 431 6.02 -24.14 -22.31
CA ILE A 431 5.45 -23.69 -23.58
C ILE A 431 4.09 -24.33 -23.83
N GLN A 432 3.90 -25.60 -23.49
CA GLN A 432 2.61 -26.28 -23.64
C GLN A 432 1.52 -25.63 -22.79
N LYS A 433 1.85 -25.26 -21.55
CA LYS A 433 0.94 -24.50 -20.68
C LYS A 433 0.57 -23.15 -21.30
N ALA A 434 1.54 -22.40 -21.82
CA ALA A 434 1.28 -21.14 -22.52
C ALA A 434 0.39 -21.32 -23.77
N ILE A 435 0.55 -22.41 -24.51
CA ILE A 435 -0.32 -22.75 -25.66
C ILE A 435 -1.75 -23.05 -25.19
N GLU A 436 -1.92 -23.73 -24.06
CA GLU A 436 -3.24 -24.02 -23.47
C GLU A 436 -3.93 -22.73 -23.03
N ALA A 437 -3.20 -21.81 -22.39
CA ALA A 437 -3.68 -20.47 -22.02
C ALA A 437 -4.12 -19.67 -23.26
N SER A 438 -3.29 -19.67 -24.32
CA SER A 438 -3.61 -19.00 -25.58
C SER A 438 -4.88 -19.56 -26.23
N ARG A 439 -5.04 -20.88 -26.25
CA ARG A 439 -6.26 -21.52 -26.78
C ARG A 439 -7.51 -21.13 -25.99
N ALA A 440 -7.41 -21.10 -24.67
CA ALA A 440 -8.50 -20.68 -23.80
C ALA A 440 -8.89 -19.21 -24.07
N ARG A 441 -7.90 -18.31 -24.15
CA ARG A 441 -8.09 -16.88 -24.48
C ARG A 441 -8.74 -16.69 -25.87
N LEU A 442 -8.25 -17.37 -26.90
CA LEU A 442 -8.80 -17.27 -28.25
C LEU A 442 -10.22 -17.84 -28.34
N ALA A 443 -10.51 -18.94 -27.62
CA ALA A 443 -11.86 -19.48 -27.52
C ALA A 443 -12.83 -18.51 -26.86
N ALA A 444 -12.41 -17.86 -25.76
CA ALA A 444 -13.19 -16.83 -25.07
C ALA A 444 -13.44 -15.61 -25.97
N LYS A 445 -12.42 -15.13 -26.68
CA LYS A 445 -12.55 -14.02 -27.64
C LYS A 445 -13.55 -14.36 -28.75
N LYS A 446 -13.46 -15.55 -29.34
CA LYS A 446 -14.37 -16.00 -30.40
C LYS A 446 -15.81 -16.15 -29.90
N ALA A 447 -16.02 -16.66 -28.69
CA ALA A 447 -17.32 -16.75 -28.06
C ALA A 447 -17.95 -15.35 -27.88
N ARG A 448 -17.15 -14.38 -27.40
CA ARG A 448 -17.56 -12.98 -27.23
C ARG A 448 -17.91 -12.31 -28.55
N GLU A 449 -17.08 -12.50 -29.60
CA GLU A 449 -17.38 -11.96 -30.93
C GLU A 449 -18.68 -12.53 -31.52
N ASN A 450 -18.93 -13.82 -31.30
CA ASN A 450 -20.16 -14.47 -31.76
C ASN A 450 -21.40 -13.94 -30.99
N THR A 451 -21.28 -13.70 -29.70
CA THR A 451 -22.33 -13.10 -28.87
C THR A 451 -22.58 -11.66 -29.30
N ARG A 452 -21.52 -10.87 -29.50
CA ARG A 452 -21.60 -9.48 -29.97
C ARG A 452 -22.22 -9.35 -31.38
N ARG A 453 -21.96 -10.31 -32.30
CA ARG A 453 -22.64 -10.35 -33.60
C ARG A 453 -24.13 -10.64 -33.48
N LYS A 454 -24.57 -11.38 -32.45
CA LYS A 454 -25.99 -11.59 -32.17
C LYS A 454 -26.67 -10.37 -31.56
N SER A 455 -25.92 -9.56 -30.78
CA SER A 455 -26.45 -8.36 -30.09
C SER A 455 -26.36 -7.06 -30.90
N ILE A 456 -25.82 -7.07 -32.14
CA ILE A 456 -25.78 -5.89 -33.03
C ILE A 456 -27.21 -5.40 -33.42
N PHE A 457 -28.22 -6.23 -33.18
CA PHE A 457 -29.64 -5.84 -33.36
C PHE A 457 -30.31 -5.27 -32.11
N GLU A 458 -29.64 -5.28 -30.93
CA GLU A 458 -30.18 -4.68 -29.71
C GLU A 458 -29.12 -3.66 -29.18
N SER A 459 -29.49 -2.40 -29.25
CA SER A 459 -28.84 -1.16 -28.76
C SER A 459 -27.53 -1.28 -27.98
N ALA A 460 -26.51 -0.60 -28.52
CA ALA A 460 -25.38 0.05 -27.84
C ALA A 460 -24.91 -0.55 -26.48
N GLY A 461 -24.16 -1.60 -26.52
CA GLY A 461 -22.94 -1.93 -25.76
C GLY A 461 -22.82 -1.76 -24.24
N MET A 462 -23.79 -1.18 -23.55
CA MET A 462 -23.76 -0.97 -22.11
C MET A 462 -24.56 -2.03 -21.35
N PRO A 463 -24.14 -2.42 -20.14
CA PRO A 463 -24.88 -3.40 -19.33
C PRO A 463 -26.31 -2.89 -19.03
N ASP A 464 -27.33 -3.71 -19.23
CA ASP A 464 -28.73 -3.38 -19.01
C ASP A 464 -29.02 -2.83 -17.60
N LYS A 465 -28.23 -3.25 -16.62
CA LYS A 465 -28.38 -2.84 -15.23
C LYS A 465 -27.66 -1.54 -14.87
N LEU A 466 -26.72 -1.09 -15.69
CA LEU A 466 -26.01 0.15 -15.42
C LEU A 466 -26.96 1.34 -15.57
N LYS A 467 -27.11 2.09 -14.50
CA LYS A 467 -27.72 3.42 -14.53
C LYS A 467 -26.63 4.46 -14.62
N ASP A 468 -26.26 4.80 -15.83
CA ASP A 468 -25.15 5.68 -16.12
C ASP A 468 -25.38 7.12 -15.71
N CYS A 469 -24.30 7.90 -15.55
CA CYS A 469 -24.34 9.34 -15.33
C CYS A 469 -24.41 10.11 -16.65
N GLN A 470 -24.71 11.40 -16.56
CA GLN A 470 -24.86 12.26 -17.73
C GLN A 470 -23.54 12.87 -18.22
N SER A 471 -22.60 13.11 -17.31
CA SER A 471 -21.29 13.66 -17.65
C SER A 471 -20.45 12.62 -18.40
N ASN A 472 -19.65 13.10 -19.36
CA ASN A 472 -18.65 12.32 -20.10
C ASN A 472 -17.22 12.64 -19.64
N ASN A 473 -17.04 13.48 -18.62
CA ASN A 473 -15.73 13.75 -18.03
C ASN A 473 -15.41 12.70 -16.96
N PRO A 474 -14.44 11.77 -17.20
CA PRO A 474 -14.15 10.71 -16.25
C PRO A 474 -13.70 11.20 -14.86
N GLU A 475 -13.07 12.38 -14.77
CA GLU A 475 -12.59 12.98 -13.52
C GLU A 475 -13.73 13.33 -12.56
N GLU A 476 -14.89 13.71 -13.10
CA GLU A 476 -16.08 14.04 -12.34
C GLU A 476 -16.99 12.84 -12.09
N CYS A 477 -16.82 11.78 -12.90
CA CYS A 477 -17.70 10.62 -12.89
C CYS A 477 -17.32 9.59 -11.84
N GLU A 478 -18.33 9.08 -11.16
CA GLU A 478 -18.22 8.06 -10.11
C GLU A 478 -19.09 6.86 -10.45
N LEU A 479 -18.56 5.65 -10.32
CA LEU A 479 -19.29 4.40 -10.45
C LEU A 479 -19.47 3.75 -9.09
N PHE A 480 -20.70 3.63 -8.62
CA PHE A 480 -21.03 2.86 -7.43
C PHE A 480 -21.38 1.42 -7.83
N ILE A 481 -20.61 0.47 -7.34
CA ILE A 481 -20.86 -0.97 -7.41
C ILE A 481 -21.66 -1.34 -6.16
N VAL A 482 -22.94 -1.62 -6.32
CA VAL A 482 -23.88 -1.76 -5.19
C VAL A 482 -24.35 -3.20 -5.04
N GLU A 483 -24.34 -3.69 -3.81
CA GLU A 483 -24.85 -5.02 -3.49
C GLU A 483 -26.38 -5.08 -3.58
N GLY A 484 -26.88 -5.95 -4.45
CA GLY A 484 -28.29 -6.27 -4.57
C GLY A 484 -29.15 -5.21 -5.26
N ASP A 485 -30.33 -5.67 -5.69
CA ASP A 485 -31.29 -4.81 -6.40
C ASP A 485 -32.03 -3.83 -5.45
N SER A 486 -32.14 -4.16 -4.14
CA SER A 486 -32.82 -3.30 -3.14
C SER A 486 -32.01 -2.05 -2.84
N ALA A 487 -30.74 -2.21 -2.41
CA ALA A 487 -29.85 -1.10 -2.17
C ALA A 487 -29.55 -0.33 -3.47
N GLY A 488 -29.45 -1.05 -4.61
CA GLY A 488 -29.34 -0.45 -5.94
C GLY A 488 -30.50 0.47 -6.28
N GLY A 489 -31.73 0.10 -5.91
CA GLY A 489 -32.92 0.91 -6.09
C GLY A 489 -32.88 2.22 -5.30
N SER A 490 -32.50 2.16 -4.02
CA SER A 490 -32.31 3.35 -3.17
C SER A 490 -31.18 4.23 -3.70
N ALA A 491 -30.04 3.63 -4.10
CA ALA A 491 -28.91 4.37 -4.67
C ALA A 491 -29.29 5.10 -5.99
N ILE A 492 -30.04 4.45 -6.88
CA ILE A 492 -30.51 5.05 -8.13
C ILE A 492 -31.44 6.27 -7.85
N GLN A 493 -32.26 6.20 -6.81
CA GLN A 493 -33.13 7.30 -6.42
C GLN A 493 -32.40 8.45 -5.75
N GLY A 494 -31.40 8.13 -4.93
CA GLY A 494 -30.63 9.10 -4.14
C GLY A 494 -29.47 9.78 -4.90
N ARG A 495 -28.94 9.18 -5.95
CA ARG A 495 -27.74 9.62 -6.65
C ARG A 495 -27.85 11.01 -7.29
N ASN A 496 -26.69 11.65 -7.48
CA ASN A 496 -26.57 12.74 -8.44
C ASN A 496 -26.51 12.17 -9.88
N PRO A 497 -27.55 12.30 -10.69
CA PRO A 497 -27.59 11.71 -12.04
C PRO A 497 -26.60 12.35 -13.02
N ILE A 498 -25.98 13.49 -12.68
CA ILE A 498 -25.04 14.19 -13.55
C ILE A 498 -23.68 13.45 -13.50
N THR A 499 -23.19 13.09 -12.29
CA THR A 499 -21.84 12.58 -12.08
C THR A 499 -21.79 11.16 -11.54
N GLN A 500 -22.89 10.61 -11.00
CA GLN A 500 -22.89 9.31 -10.34
C GLN A 500 -23.65 8.25 -11.16
N ALA A 501 -22.93 7.16 -11.47
CA ALA A 501 -23.47 5.96 -12.10
C ALA A 501 -23.65 4.86 -11.05
N ILE A 502 -24.67 4.01 -11.20
CA ILE A 502 -24.97 2.89 -10.31
C ILE A 502 -24.98 1.58 -11.10
N LEU A 503 -24.21 0.61 -10.64
CA LEU A 503 -24.20 -0.77 -11.14
C LEU A 503 -24.61 -1.74 -10.02
N PRO A 504 -25.89 -2.18 -9.95
CA PRO A 504 -26.31 -3.19 -9.01
C PRO A 504 -25.75 -4.56 -9.39
N LEU A 505 -25.09 -5.24 -8.44
CA LEU A 505 -24.63 -6.61 -8.61
C LEU A 505 -25.62 -7.58 -7.95
N ARG A 506 -25.97 -8.66 -8.64
CA ARG A 506 -26.76 -9.74 -8.05
C ARG A 506 -25.88 -10.77 -7.37
N GLY A 507 -25.74 -10.64 -6.05
CA GLY A 507 -24.98 -11.56 -5.24
C GLY A 507 -23.47 -11.53 -5.48
N LYS A 508 -22.80 -12.56 -5.07
CA LYS A 508 -21.34 -12.68 -5.12
C LYS A 508 -20.87 -12.87 -6.57
N ILE A 509 -19.91 -12.07 -7.00
CA ILE A 509 -19.26 -12.26 -8.31
C ILE A 509 -18.38 -13.51 -8.30
N LEU A 510 -18.03 -14.00 -9.48
CA LEU A 510 -17.12 -15.13 -9.63
C LEU A 510 -15.76 -14.80 -9.00
N ASN A 511 -15.24 -15.72 -8.18
CA ASN A 511 -13.90 -15.59 -7.62
C ASN A 511 -12.83 -15.72 -8.72
N THR A 512 -12.21 -14.61 -9.07
CA THR A 512 -11.23 -14.52 -10.17
C THR A 512 -9.85 -15.05 -9.79
N GLU A 513 -9.58 -15.33 -8.51
CA GLU A 513 -8.37 -16.01 -8.06
C GLU A 513 -8.34 -17.48 -8.53
N ARG A 514 -9.52 -18.13 -8.58
CA ARG A 514 -9.69 -19.55 -8.92
C ARG A 514 -10.15 -19.80 -10.35
N ALA A 515 -10.66 -18.78 -11.01
CA ALA A 515 -11.28 -18.96 -12.31
C ALA A 515 -10.28 -18.77 -13.44
N SER A 516 -10.31 -19.68 -14.42
CA SER A 516 -9.62 -19.43 -15.68
C SER A 516 -10.22 -18.22 -16.40
N LEU A 517 -9.43 -17.57 -17.24
CA LEU A 517 -9.85 -16.40 -18.02
C LEU A 517 -11.11 -16.67 -18.84
N ASP A 518 -11.22 -17.87 -19.46
CA ASP A 518 -12.42 -18.31 -20.22
C ASP A 518 -13.67 -18.34 -19.34
N ARG A 519 -13.55 -18.85 -18.11
CA ARG A 519 -14.66 -18.90 -17.16
C ARG A 519 -15.03 -17.52 -16.65
N MET A 520 -14.02 -16.66 -16.39
CA MET A 520 -14.20 -15.28 -15.99
C MET A 520 -15.00 -14.51 -17.05
N MET A 521 -14.61 -14.63 -18.33
CA MET A 521 -15.25 -13.93 -19.45
C MET A 521 -16.65 -14.47 -19.82
N LYS A 522 -17.04 -15.64 -19.33
CA LYS A 522 -18.41 -16.17 -19.44
C LYS A 522 -19.33 -15.70 -18.31
N SER A 523 -18.80 -15.01 -17.31
CA SER A 523 -19.59 -14.45 -16.21
C SER A 523 -20.20 -13.13 -16.63
N GLU A 524 -21.51 -13.09 -16.80
CA GLU A 524 -22.27 -11.88 -17.16
C GLU A 524 -22.02 -10.71 -16.23
N THR A 525 -21.83 -11.00 -14.92
CA THR A 525 -21.59 -9.97 -13.91
C THR A 525 -20.21 -9.35 -14.09
N ILE A 526 -19.16 -10.16 -14.34
CA ILE A 526 -17.81 -9.65 -14.57
C ILE A 526 -17.74 -8.91 -15.91
N GLU A 527 -18.36 -9.47 -16.97
CA GLU A 527 -18.43 -8.79 -18.27
C GLU A 527 -19.12 -7.43 -18.16
N SER A 528 -20.21 -7.36 -17.40
CA SER A 528 -20.93 -6.10 -17.12
C SER A 528 -20.03 -5.08 -16.41
N LEU A 529 -19.25 -5.52 -15.41
CA LEU A 529 -18.36 -4.66 -14.65
C LEU A 529 -17.20 -4.14 -15.52
N ILE A 530 -16.51 -5.02 -16.27
CA ILE A 530 -15.45 -4.65 -17.22
C ILE A 530 -15.98 -3.66 -18.26
N THR A 531 -17.18 -3.91 -18.78
CA THR A 531 -17.81 -3.04 -19.80
C THR A 531 -18.19 -1.68 -19.22
N ALA A 532 -18.73 -1.64 -17.99
CA ALA A 532 -19.07 -0.40 -17.31
C ALA A 532 -17.83 0.46 -17.05
N VAL A 533 -16.75 -0.12 -16.53
CA VAL A 533 -15.48 0.57 -16.28
C VAL A 533 -14.84 1.10 -17.56
N GLY A 534 -14.84 0.33 -18.64
CA GLY A 534 -14.44 0.76 -19.99
C GLY A 534 -12.97 0.60 -20.34
N GLY A 535 -12.07 0.36 -19.37
CA GLY A 535 -10.62 0.26 -19.57
C GLY A 535 -10.13 -1.09 -20.13
N GLY A 536 -10.97 -2.12 -20.19
CA GLY A 536 -10.54 -3.47 -20.53
C GLY A 536 -10.04 -4.27 -19.33
N TYR A 537 -9.15 -5.25 -19.53
CA TYR A 537 -8.58 -6.10 -18.48
C TYR A 537 -7.22 -6.68 -18.89
N GLY A 538 -6.40 -7.09 -17.92
CA GLY A 538 -5.10 -7.72 -18.16
C GLY A 538 -4.12 -6.78 -18.87
N GLU A 539 -3.35 -7.31 -19.81
CA GLU A 539 -2.39 -6.52 -20.63
C GLU A 539 -3.07 -5.51 -21.56
N ASP A 540 -4.30 -5.77 -21.97
CA ASP A 540 -5.09 -4.88 -22.82
C ASP A 540 -5.75 -3.73 -22.03
N PHE A 541 -5.51 -3.67 -20.70
CA PHE A 541 -6.08 -2.63 -19.85
C PHE A 541 -5.47 -1.26 -20.17
N ASP A 542 -6.31 -0.31 -20.52
CA ASP A 542 -5.93 1.07 -20.86
C ASP A 542 -6.60 2.05 -19.89
N LEU A 543 -5.81 2.63 -19.00
CA LEU A 543 -6.29 3.57 -17.96
C LEU A 543 -6.95 4.82 -18.58
N ASN A 544 -6.52 5.26 -19.77
CA ASN A 544 -7.08 6.41 -20.46
C ASN A 544 -8.51 6.17 -21.01
N LYS A 545 -8.93 4.91 -21.08
CA LYS A 545 -10.29 4.54 -21.51
C LYS A 545 -11.24 4.31 -20.36
N VAL A 546 -10.77 4.43 -19.13
CA VAL A 546 -11.61 4.30 -17.93
C VAL A 546 -12.60 5.45 -17.89
N ARG A 547 -13.86 5.11 -17.66
CA ARG A 547 -14.97 6.07 -17.72
C ARG A 547 -15.25 6.80 -16.42
N TYR A 548 -14.72 6.30 -15.31
CA TYR A 548 -14.96 6.82 -13.96
C TYR A 548 -13.65 6.83 -13.18
N HIS A 549 -13.17 8.01 -12.77
CA HIS A 549 -11.98 8.13 -11.94
C HIS A 549 -12.26 7.87 -10.45
N LYS A 550 -13.51 7.53 -10.11
CA LYS A 550 -13.84 6.96 -8.80
C LYS A 550 -14.76 5.76 -9.00
N VAL A 551 -14.28 4.58 -8.67
CA VAL A 551 -15.06 3.35 -8.61
C VAL A 551 -15.21 2.96 -7.15
N ILE A 552 -16.45 3.00 -6.65
CA ILE A 552 -16.77 2.92 -5.24
C ILE A 552 -17.52 1.61 -4.99
N ILE A 553 -16.91 0.70 -4.23
CA ILE A 553 -17.55 -0.55 -3.78
C ILE A 553 -18.42 -0.20 -2.58
N MET A 554 -19.74 -0.40 -2.72
CA MET A 554 -20.73 -0.12 -1.71
C MET A 554 -21.49 -1.42 -1.36
N ALA A 555 -21.06 -2.07 -0.31
CA ALA A 555 -21.56 -3.35 0.17
C ALA A 555 -22.17 -3.19 1.58
N ASP A 556 -23.01 -4.15 1.97
CA ASP A 556 -23.61 -4.19 3.29
C ASP A 556 -22.56 -4.37 4.39
N ALA A 557 -22.84 -3.85 5.59
CA ALA A 557 -21.94 -3.94 6.74
C ALA A 557 -22.04 -5.31 7.46
N ASP A 558 -22.08 -6.40 6.70
CA ASP A 558 -22.15 -7.77 7.18
C ASP A 558 -21.05 -8.65 6.56
N VAL A 559 -21.01 -9.93 6.92
CA VAL A 559 -20.00 -10.87 6.42
C VAL A 559 -20.12 -11.16 4.93
N ASP A 560 -21.32 -11.10 4.37
CA ASP A 560 -21.57 -11.31 2.94
C ASP A 560 -21.12 -10.09 2.14
N GLY A 561 -21.43 -8.87 2.61
CA GLY A 561 -20.96 -7.63 2.01
C GLY A 561 -19.44 -7.49 2.04
N ALA A 562 -18.78 -7.85 3.15
CA ALA A 562 -17.33 -7.91 3.22
C ALA A 562 -16.73 -8.90 2.20
N HIS A 563 -17.37 -10.06 1.99
CA HIS A 563 -16.97 -11.03 0.98
C HIS A 563 -17.17 -10.48 -0.46
N ILE A 564 -18.28 -9.80 -0.73
CA ILE A 564 -18.53 -9.17 -2.03
C ILE A 564 -17.49 -8.09 -2.32
N ALA A 565 -17.16 -7.26 -1.34
CA ALA A 565 -16.10 -6.27 -1.46
C ALA A 565 -14.75 -6.95 -1.78
N THR A 566 -14.39 -8.01 -1.06
CA THR A 566 -13.14 -8.76 -1.30
C THR A 566 -13.10 -9.39 -2.70
N LEU A 567 -14.20 -9.95 -3.21
CA LEU A 567 -14.29 -10.49 -4.57
C LEU A 567 -14.06 -9.40 -5.64
N ASN A 568 -14.65 -8.21 -5.46
CA ASN A 568 -14.43 -7.07 -6.36
C ASN A 568 -12.98 -6.59 -6.30
N LEU A 569 -12.40 -6.47 -5.10
CA LEU A 569 -11.00 -6.10 -4.93
C LEU A 569 -10.06 -7.12 -5.57
N THR A 570 -10.37 -8.43 -5.48
CA THR A 570 -9.61 -9.49 -6.16
C THR A 570 -9.60 -9.28 -7.68
N LEU A 571 -10.76 -8.95 -8.28
CA LEU A 571 -10.85 -8.67 -9.72
C LEU A 571 -10.02 -7.43 -10.10
N PHE A 572 -10.13 -6.32 -9.37
CA PHE A 572 -9.34 -5.12 -9.62
C PHE A 572 -7.85 -5.38 -9.45
N PHE A 573 -7.44 -6.08 -8.40
CA PHE A 573 -6.04 -6.38 -8.14
C PHE A 573 -5.43 -7.28 -9.24
N ARG A 574 -6.14 -8.31 -9.69
CA ARG A 574 -5.62 -9.29 -10.66
C ARG A 574 -5.66 -8.79 -12.10
N TYR A 575 -6.70 -8.04 -12.49
CA TYR A 575 -6.96 -7.74 -13.90
C TYR A 575 -7.06 -6.25 -14.23
N MET A 576 -7.13 -5.36 -13.24
CA MET A 576 -7.25 -3.91 -13.43
C MET A 576 -6.37 -3.13 -12.43
N ARG A 577 -5.22 -3.70 -12.08
CA ARG A 577 -4.30 -3.14 -11.08
C ARG A 577 -3.94 -1.66 -11.30
N PRO A 578 -3.77 -1.16 -12.55
CA PRO A 578 -3.51 0.27 -12.77
C PRO A 578 -4.58 1.20 -12.20
N MET A 579 -5.84 0.76 -12.02
CA MET A 579 -6.87 1.56 -11.37
C MET A 579 -6.62 1.78 -9.88
N ILE A 580 -6.10 0.74 -9.19
CA ILE A 580 -5.74 0.86 -7.76
C ILE A 580 -4.54 1.78 -7.64
N THR A 581 -3.53 1.60 -8.47
CA THR A 581 -2.31 2.43 -8.48
C THR A 581 -2.63 3.90 -8.78
N ALA A 582 -3.55 4.17 -9.72
CA ALA A 582 -4.03 5.53 -10.01
C ALA A 582 -4.96 6.11 -8.92
N GLY A 583 -5.29 5.33 -7.89
CA GLY A 583 -6.15 5.78 -6.80
C GLY A 583 -7.64 5.89 -7.15
N TYR A 584 -8.11 5.15 -8.16
CA TYR A 584 -9.49 5.22 -8.64
C TYR A 584 -10.45 4.26 -7.92
N VAL A 585 -9.96 3.36 -7.06
CA VAL A 585 -10.78 2.36 -6.36
C VAL A 585 -10.99 2.75 -4.91
N TYR A 586 -12.25 2.74 -4.48
CA TYR A 586 -12.68 3.12 -3.13
C TYR A 586 -13.65 2.10 -2.55
N VAL A 587 -13.70 2.05 -1.22
CA VAL A 587 -14.75 1.35 -0.46
C VAL A 587 -15.55 2.40 0.30
N ALA A 588 -16.87 2.40 0.14
CA ALA A 588 -17.76 3.26 0.91
C ALA A 588 -17.86 2.78 2.36
N MET A 589 -17.89 3.74 3.28
CA MET A 589 -18.06 3.51 4.71
C MET A 589 -19.40 4.05 5.16
N PRO A 590 -20.49 3.27 5.04
CA PRO A 590 -21.79 3.68 5.55
C PRO A 590 -21.78 3.71 7.08
N PRO A 591 -22.64 4.54 7.73
CA PRO A 591 -22.76 4.55 9.19
C PRO A 591 -23.35 3.24 9.70
N LEU A 592 -22.87 2.80 10.87
CA LEU A 592 -23.39 1.61 11.55
C LEU A 592 -24.65 1.92 12.37
N TYR A 593 -24.77 3.15 12.88
CA TYR A 593 -25.88 3.54 13.76
C TYR A 593 -26.46 4.89 13.35
N ARG A 594 -27.78 5.03 13.61
CA ARG A 594 -28.50 6.30 13.63
C ARG A 594 -29.03 6.55 15.02
N LEU A 595 -28.69 7.69 15.61
CA LEU A 595 -29.20 8.14 16.88
C LEU A 595 -30.39 9.08 16.65
N LYS A 596 -31.59 8.59 16.96
CA LYS A 596 -32.86 9.31 16.73
C LYS A 596 -33.22 10.16 17.93
N TRP A 597 -32.73 11.39 17.96
CA TRP A 597 -33.09 12.30 19.05
C TRP A 597 -34.53 12.76 18.96
N THR A 598 -35.18 12.97 20.13
CA THR A 598 -36.57 13.46 20.18
C THR A 598 -36.74 14.91 19.69
N LYS A 599 -35.67 15.69 19.73
CA LYS A 599 -35.59 17.07 19.22
C LYS A 599 -34.23 17.27 18.53
N GLY A 600 -34.27 18.01 17.41
CA GLY A 600 -33.09 18.29 16.60
C GLY A 600 -32.82 17.24 15.55
N ALA A 601 -31.68 17.40 14.84
CA ALA A 601 -31.22 16.47 13.82
C ALA A 601 -30.81 15.13 14.43
N HIS A 602 -30.86 14.07 13.65
CA HIS A 602 -30.35 12.76 14.00
C HIS A 602 -28.83 12.76 13.76
N ASP A 603 -28.11 11.98 14.58
CA ASP A 603 -26.69 11.77 14.36
C ASP A 603 -26.45 10.39 13.74
N PHE A 604 -25.56 10.33 12.74
CA PHE A 604 -25.06 9.09 12.16
C PHE A 604 -23.67 8.83 12.71
N VAL A 605 -23.40 7.60 13.15
CA VAL A 605 -22.12 7.24 13.74
C VAL A 605 -21.58 5.93 13.17
N TYR A 606 -20.28 5.83 13.05
CA TYR A 606 -19.59 4.83 12.24
C TYR A 606 -18.94 3.72 13.08
N THR A 607 -18.76 3.93 14.38
CA THR A 607 -18.17 2.96 15.30
C THR A 607 -18.93 2.86 16.60
N ASP A 608 -18.76 1.76 17.36
CA ASP A 608 -19.33 1.61 18.71
C ASP A 608 -18.79 2.67 19.68
N ALA A 609 -17.50 2.96 19.62
CA ALA A 609 -16.86 3.97 20.47
C ALA A 609 -17.42 5.38 20.18
N GLU A 610 -17.63 5.69 18.90
CA GLU A 610 -18.24 6.97 18.49
C GLU A 610 -19.69 7.05 18.95
N ARG A 611 -20.48 5.97 18.83
CA ARG A 611 -21.85 5.89 19.34
C ARG A 611 -21.89 6.23 20.83
N ASP A 612 -21.03 5.59 21.62
CA ASP A 612 -21.03 5.76 23.08
C ASP A 612 -20.59 7.18 23.47
N ARG A 613 -19.65 7.77 22.75
CA ARG A 613 -19.21 9.17 22.91
C ARG A 613 -20.36 10.15 22.60
N VAL A 614 -20.96 10.04 21.42
CA VAL A 614 -22.04 10.93 20.98
C VAL A 614 -23.28 10.80 21.87
N LEU A 615 -23.57 9.59 22.38
CA LEU A 615 -24.62 9.38 23.38
C LEU A 615 -24.33 10.10 24.70
N ALA A 616 -23.10 10.08 25.18
CA ALA A 616 -22.70 10.74 26.41
C ALA A 616 -22.77 12.28 26.25
N GLU A 617 -22.26 12.81 25.15
CA GLU A 617 -22.31 14.23 24.79
C GLU A 617 -23.76 14.72 24.63
N GLY A 618 -24.59 13.98 23.90
CA GLY A 618 -26.00 14.32 23.71
C GLY A 618 -26.79 14.36 25.02
N LYS A 619 -26.56 13.38 25.90
CA LYS A 619 -27.18 13.37 27.23
C LYS A 619 -26.72 14.57 28.10
N SER A 620 -25.45 14.92 28.04
CA SER A 620 -24.89 16.09 28.75
C SER A 620 -25.48 17.39 28.24
N ALA A 621 -25.78 17.48 26.94
CA ALA A 621 -26.45 18.60 26.28
C ALA A 621 -27.99 18.59 26.49
N GLY A 622 -28.54 17.66 27.29
CA GLY A 622 -29.99 17.55 27.55
C GLY A 622 -30.81 16.93 26.40
N ARG A 623 -30.16 16.34 25.39
CA ARG A 623 -30.85 15.62 24.30
C ARG A 623 -31.41 14.29 24.84
N GLN A 624 -32.57 13.88 24.38
CA GLN A 624 -33.23 12.65 24.83
C GLN A 624 -33.55 11.74 23.64
N LEU A 625 -33.33 10.45 23.82
CA LEU A 625 -33.74 9.42 22.86
C LEU A 625 -35.18 8.94 23.15
N PRO A 626 -35.96 8.59 22.14
CA PRO A 626 -37.22 7.89 22.33
C PRO A 626 -37.03 6.57 23.06
N LYS A 627 -37.99 6.17 23.89
CA LYS A 627 -37.96 4.88 24.59
C LYS A 627 -38.14 3.75 23.57
N GLY A 628 -37.15 2.88 23.49
CA GLY A 628 -37.18 1.62 22.71
C GLY A 628 -36.68 1.69 21.27
N GLU A 629 -36.70 2.86 20.60
CA GLU A 629 -36.28 2.98 19.18
C GLU A 629 -35.28 4.12 18.93
N GLY A 630 -34.63 4.59 19.96
CA GLY A 630 -33.73 5.75 19.88
C GLY A 630 -32.41 5.47 19.17
N ILE A 631 -31.97 4.22 19.14
CA ILE A 631 -30.74 3.77 18.47
C ILE A 631 -31.15 2.77 17.41
N GLN A 632 -30.97 3.12 16.16
CA GLN A 632 -31.17 2.20 15.03
C GLN A 632 -29.79 1.73 14.57
N ARG A 633 -29.58 0.41 14.51
CA ARG A 633 -28.41 -0.19 13.88
C ARG A 633 -28.79 -0.56 12.44
N TYR A 634 -27.94 -0.16 11.49
CA TYR A 634 -28.07 -0.58 10.10
C TYR A 634 -27.30 -1.89 9.90
N LYS A 635 -27.97 -2.93 9.40
CA LYS A 635 -27.36 -4.20 9.02
C LYS A 635 -27.01 -4.25 7.54
N GLY A 636 -27.78 -3.53 6.71
CA GLY A 636 -27.55 -3.42 5.29
C GLY A 636 -28.03 -2.10 4.71
N LEU A 637 -27.47 -1.74 3.56
CA LEU A 637 -27.80 -0.52 2.80
C LEU A 637 -29.27 -0.47 2.38
N GLY A 638 -29.89 -1.63 2.20
CA GLY A 638 -31.31 -1.75 1.86
C GLY A 638 -32.28 -1.30 2.98
N GLU A 639 -31.78 -1.11 4.22
CA GLU A 639 -32.54 -0.55 5.34
C GLU A 639 -32.58 0.98 5.34
N MET A 640 -31.72 1.62 4.54
CA MET A 640 -31.65 3.06 4.40
C MET A 640 -32.65 3.56 3.35
N SER A 641 -33.34 4.65 3.67
CA SER A 641 -34.04 5.41 2.64
C SER A 641 -33.05 6.02 1.65
N TYR A 642 -33.54 6.42 0.48
CA TYR A 642 -32.66 7.03 -0.52
C TYR A 642 -32.04 8.36 -0.04
N GLN A 643 -32.74 9.10 0.84
CA GLN A 643 -32.23 10.34 1.43
C GLN A 643 -31.10 10.03 2.43
N GLU A 644 -31.31 9.05 3.32
CA GLU A 644 -30.29 8.64 4.28
C GLU A 644 -29.04 8.13 3.57
N LEU A 645 -29.21 7.33 2.51
CA LEU A 645 -28.10 6.80 1.71
C LEU A 645 -27.33 7.92 1.00
N TRP A 646 -28.05 8.94 0.50
CA TRP A 646 -27.43 10.13 -0.07
C TRP A 646 -26.61 10.86 1.00
N GLU A 647 -27.26 11.32 2.06
CA GLU A 647 -26.66 12.16 3.11
C GLU A 647 -25.44 11.54 3.80
N THR A 648 -25.39 10.20 3.90
CA THR A 648 -24.33 9.51 4.67
C THR A 648 -23.25 8.86 3.83
N THR A 649 -23.60 8.45 2.59
CA THR A 649 -22.72 7.52 1.84
C THR A 649 -22.44 7.97 0.41
N MET A 650 -23.31 8.77 -0.20
CA MET A 650 -23.19 9.14 -1.61
C MET A 650 -22.86 10.63 -1.84
N ASP A 651 -23.25 11.51 -0.92
CA ASP A 651 -22.96 12.94 -1.01
C ASP A 651 -21.44 13.19 -0.91
N PRO A 652 -20.80 13.78 -1.93
CA PRO A 652 -19.37 14.06 -1.92
C PRO A 652 -18.88 14.88 -0.72
N ASP A 653 -19.73 15.76 -0.18
CA ASP A 653 -19.37 16.69 0.89
C ASP A 653 -19.40 16.04 2.29
N HIS A 654 -20.16 14.94 2.47
CA HIS A 654 -20.39 14.35 3.80
C HIS A 654 -19.97 12.88 3.93
N ARG A 655 -19.81 12.16 2.82
CA ARG A 655 -19.51 10.73 2.81
C ARG A 655 -18.08 10.43 3.25
N ILE A 656 -17.89 9.24 3.81
CA ILE A 656 -16.57 8.69 4.12
C ILE A 656 -16.24 7.61 3.10
N LEU A 657 -15.12 7.78 2.37
CA LEU A 657 -14.58 6.81 1.44
C LEU A 657 -13.18 6.37 1.89
N LYS A 658 -12.94 5.07 1.88
CA LYS A 658 -11.61 4.50 2.08
C LYS A 658 -10.99 4.21 0.71
N GLN A 659 -9.94 4.94 0.33
CA GLN A 659 -9.19 4.66 -0.89
C GLN A 659 -8.41 3.36 -0.75
N VAL A 660 -8.48 2.52 -1.77
CA VAL A 660 -7.73 1.26 -1.83
C VAL A 660 -6.33 1.54 -2.34
N GLN A 661 -5.32 1.13 -1.59
CA GLN A 661 -3.90 1.29 -1.93
C GLN A 661 -3.17 -0.04 -1.82
N ILE A 662 -2.15 -0.23 -2.64
CA ILE A 662 -1.23 -1.36 -2.56
C ILE A 662 0.07 -0.84 -1.93
N GLU A 663 0.30 -1.20 -0.68
CA GLU A 663 1.52 -0.80 0.05
C GLU A 663 2.69 -1.73 -0.26
N ASP A 664 2.41 -3.03 -0.28
CA ASP A 664 3.34 -4.09 -0.66
C ASP A 664 2.63 -5.05 -1.62
N ALA A 665 3.16 -5.16 -2.84
CA ALA A 665 2.54 -5.98 -3.87
C ALA A 665 2.63 -7.47 -3.57
N ALA A 666 3.71 -7.92 -2.90
CA ALA A 666 3.89 -9.31 -2.54
C ALA A 666 2.97 -9.71 -1.38
N ALA A 667 2.89 -8.87 -0.34
CA ALA A 667 1.98 -9.10 0.78
C ALA A 667 0.51 -9.04 0.35
N ALA A 668 0.14 -8.13 -0.57
CA ALA A 668 -1.20 -8.07 -1.13
C ALA A 668 -1.51 -9.34 -1.94
N ASP A 669 -0.59 -9.80 -2.77
CA ASP A 669 -0.72 -11.01 -3.55
C ASP A 669 -0.88 -12.27 -2.67
N GLU A 670 -0.05 -12.41 -1.65
CA GLU A 670 -0.17 -13.48 -0.66
C GLU A 670 -1.52 -13.43 0.07
N THR A 671 -1.97 -12.24 0.46
CA THR A 671 -3.25 -12.04 1.14
C THR A 671 -4.42 -12.46 0.26
N PHE A 672 -4.46 -12.04 -1.01
CA PHE A 672 -5.51 -12.47 -1.94
C PHE A 672 -5.45 -13.98 -2.20
N SER A 673 -4.27 -14.56 -2.40
CA SER A 673 -4.10 -16.00 -2.61
C SER A 673 -4.54 -16.81 -1.39
N MET A 674 -4.23 -16.34 -0.18
CA MET A 674 -4.64 -16.97 1.07
C MET A 674 -6.14 -16.87 1.30
N LEU A 675 -6.73 -15.68 1.16
CA LEU A 675 -8.15 -15.45 1.43
C LEU A 675 -9.05 -16.02 0.35
N MET A 676 -8.65 -15.94 -0.91
CA MET A 676 -9.48 -16.25 -2.08
C MET A 676 -9.04 -17.51 -2.82
N GLY A 677 -7.88 -18.08 -2.51
CA GLY A 677 -7.34 -19.32 -3.08
C GLY A 677 -8.14 -20.57 -2.70
N ASP A 678 -7.75 -21.75 -3.20
CA ASP A 678 -8.47 -23.01 -3.01
C ASP A 678 -8.31 -23.60 -1.60
N GLU A 679 -7.21 -23.26 -0.93
CA GLU A 679 -6.85 -23.81 0.37
C GLU A 679 -7.66 -23.22 1.52
N VAL A 680 -8.21 -24.11 2.36
CA VAL A 680 -9.04 -23.72 3.49
C VAL A 680 -8.20 -23.44 4.74
N GLU A 681 -7.14 -24.21 4.97
CA GLU A 681 -6.38 -24.16 6.22
C GLU A 681 -5.64 -22.84 6.45
N PRO A 682 -4.94 -22.25 5.49
CA PRO A 682 -4.32 -20.93 5.67
C PRO A 682 -5.35 -19.86 6.02
N ARG A 683 -6.51 -19.90 5.35
CA ARG A 683 -7.62 -18.97 5.61
C ARG A 683 -8.19 -19.16 7.02
N ARG A 684 -8.35 -20.40 7.47
CA ARG A 684 -8.81 -20.72 8.83
C ARG A 684 -7.85 -20.16 9.87
N LEU A 685 -6.55 -20.39 9.68
CA LEU A 685 -5.51 -19.88 10.58
C LEU A 685 -5.46 -18.35 10.59
N PHE A 686 -5.60 -17.71 9.43
CA PHE A 686 -5.69 -16.26 9.34
C PHE A 686 -6.89 -15.71 10.12
N ILE A 687 -8.09 -16.30 9.94
CA ILE A 687 -9.30 -15.90 10.67
C ILE A 687 -9.10 -16.10 12.18
N GLN A 688 -8.51 -17.20 12.61
CA GLN A 688 -8.26 -17.48 14.03
C GLN A 688 -7.29 -16.46 14.65
N ARG A 689 -6.20 -16.13 13.95
CA ARG A 689 -5.21 -15.14 14.40
C ARG A 689 -5.78 -13.73 14.49
N ASN A 690 -6.65 -13.36 13.54
CA ASN A 690 -7.22 -12.02 13.45
C ASN A 690 -8.62 -11.90 14.08
N ALA A 691 -9.15 -12.95 14.70
CA ALA A 691 -10.49 -12.95 15.27
C ALA A 691 -10.71 -11.87 16.34
N ARG A 692 -9.64 -11.45 17.02
CA ARG A 692 -9.66 -10.37 18.05
C ARG A 692 -9.74 -8.98 17.46
N ASN A 693 -9.23 -8.78 16.24
CA ASN A 693 -9.26 -7.51 15.53
C ASN A 693 -10.64 -7.20 14.94
N VAL A 694 -11.54 -8.18 14.98
CA VAL A 694 -12.91 -8.00 14.51
C VAL A 694 -13.75 -7.42 15.64
N SER A 695 -14.07 -6.13 15.52
CA SER A 695 -14.85 -5.39 16.51
C SER A 695 -16.34 -5.79 16.58
N TRP A 696 -16.82 -6.55 15.55
CA TRP A 696 -18.20 -7.06 15.51
C TRP A 696 -18.32 -8.22 14.51
N ILE A 697 -19.01 -9.26 14.90
CA ILE A 697 -19.51 -10.33 14.03
C ILE A 697 -21.00 -10.43 14.31
N ASP A 698 -21.84 -10.08 13.34
CA ASP A 698 -23.23 -10.52 13.33
C ASP A 698 -23.25 -11.98 12.82
N ALA A 699 -23.32 -12.94 13.75
CA ALA A 699 -23.48 -14.35 13.45
C ALA A 699 -24.97 -14.70 13.29
#